data_5725f99d3e1d6e6366b3695bcf10a103
#
_entry.id   5725f99d3e1d6e6366b3695bcf10a103
#
_cell.length_a   1.000
_cell.length_b   1.000
_cell.length_c   1.000
_cell.angle_alpha   90.00
_cell.angle_beta   90.00
_cell.angle_gamma   90.00
#
_symmetry.space_group_name_H-M   'P 1'
#
loop_
_entity.id
_entity.type
_entity.pdbx_description
1 polymer ?
#
loop_
_entity_poly.entity_id
_entity_poly.type
_entity_poly.pdbx_seq_one_letter_code
_entity_poly.pdbx_strand_id
1 'polypeptide(L)'
;MRLKSILFVACAVVVSLLAVHCIMHKPAADGDFALGNNAPVVPMTIKTGTTSHYLTDYYPQWVGADELTTSDERLKLNATADDWSTFDITTDAEVLVATIDVWHEGEPLAVVVLGGKRDTEGSYMSTTEVNDGRIIVEATAPIVEAVALWQNNPIEDIKVEGNTLSVAIPACAENFDRSVVRIFAASEAGRFNDVLLPLERGAVVTDAKDIRRGDHQSQVLYSLMVDRFNNGTTENDWKINSPEVLDKVDYQGGDIVGITQKIEDGFFTDLGITTIWISPITQNPEDAWGQNVNPDTKFSGYHGYWPIYNTKVDFRFGTDEELRTMLSTAHNENMNVILDYVANHLHINSPVLQEHPDWTTDLYLPDGRKNIGQWDGETRLTTWFDEHIPTLDTRREEVCDPMTDTALYWVRNFDFDGYRHDACKHIPLNYWRMLTHKMKSTMPERNLWQIGETYGDVELIGSYVKSGMIDSQFDFNLYHNSRDVIVDESRSMRTIASTIEESEAAYGSHHTMGNITGNHDKPRFISLAGGDMSLWCPDDKAEGWHREVGVGDMDKGHAGLQLLKAIITTVPGVPCIYQGDEFGVPGANDPDNRDMMRFDGYNDYQTREYAQTKALIAERRASMPLMYGDYRTLYVDDEAWVFLRHYMGEWTLVGINVRGEAKSVEVELPSFAQCGNLEVAVATEGAAAECLGEGRISVTVPAYGYVIVNK
;
A
#
# COMPACT_ATOMS: atom_id res chain seq x y z
N MET A 1 32.19 20.35 -49.41
CA MET A 1 31.61 21.24 -48.35
C MET A 1 30.10 21.08 -48.18
N ARG A 2 29.31 20.69 -49.17
CA ARG A 2 27.83 20.57 -49.02
C ARG A 2 27.33 19.31 -48.25
N LEU A 3 28.07 18.19 -48.28
CA LEU A 3 27.64 16.96 -47.59
C LEU A 3 27.83 17.04 -46.07
N LYS A 4 28.89 17.70 -45.58
CA LYS A 4 29.11 17.88 -44.13
C LYS A 4 28.10 18.86 -43.52
N SER A 5 27.63 19.85 -44.25
CA SER A 5 26.62 20.79 -43.80
C SER A 5 25.21 20.13 -43.68
N ILE A 6 24.90 19.19 -44.59
CA ILE A 6 23.62 18.45 -44.56
C ILE A 6 23.59 17.46 -43.37
N LEU A 7 24.72 16.78 -43.10
CA LEU A 7 24.82 15.87 -41.94
C LEU A 7 24.74 16.64 -40.63
N PHE A 8 25.34 17.83 -40.54
CA PHE A 8 25.28 18.66 -39.30
C PHE A 8 23.89 19.24 -39.09
N VAL A 9 23.15 19.59 -40.12
CA VAL A 9 21.76 20.06 -40.04
C VAL A 9 20.83 18.88 -39.69
N ALA A 10 21.04 17.70 -40.26
CA ALA A 10 20.27 16.51 -39.93
C ALA A 10 20.49 16.05 -38.47
N CYS A 11 21.74 16.03 -38.00
CA CYS A 11 22.03 15.76 -36.57
C CYS A 11 21.47 16.83 -35.63
N ALA A 12 21.52 18.12 -36.00
CA ALA A 12 20.95 19.20 -35.21
C ALA A 12 19.43 19.16 -35.18
N VAL A 13 18.76 18.72 -36.25
CA VAL A 13 17.31 18.52 -36.30
C VAL A 13 16.89 17.29 -35.46
N VAL A 14 17.64 16.19 -35.56
CA VAL A 14 17.37 15.00 -34.75
C VAL A 14 17.61 15.27 -33.26
N VAL A 15 18.68 15.99 -32.90
CA VAL A 15 18.93 16.41 -31.50
C VAL A 15 17.88 17.41 -31.03
N SER A 16 17.42 18.33 -31.93
CA SER A 16 16.33 19.26 -31.58
C SER A 16 14.97 18.54 -31.42
N LEU A 17 14.69 17.54 -32.27
CA LEU A 17 13.47 16.73 -32.16
C LEU A 17 13.49 15.85 -30.92
N LEU A 18 14.62 15.23 -30.56
CA LEU A 18 14.79 14.49 -29.32
C LEU A 18 14.70 15.43 -28.10
N ALA A 19 15.30 16.62 -28.16
CA ALA A 19 15.18 17.61 -27.08
C ALA A 19 13.75 18.16 -26.96
N VAL A 20 13.05 18.36 -28.09
CA VAL A 20 11.64 18.77 -28.11
C VAL A 20 10.75 17.64 -27.58
N HIS A 21 11.01 16.39 -27.97
CA HIS A 21 10.30 15.22 -27.43
C HIS A 21 10.47 15.10 -25.90
N CYS A 22 11.71 15.20 -25.38
CA CYS A 22 11.98 15.24 -23.95
C CYS A 22 11.40 16.49 -23.25
N ILE A 23 11.24 17.62 -23.97
CA ILE A 23 10.63 18.83 -23.39
C ILE A 23 9.10 18.75 -23.37
N MET A 24 8.49 18.15 -24.38
CA MET A 24 7.04 17.99 -24.47
C MET A 24 6.50 16.93 -23.48
N HIS A 25 7.32 15.94 -23.18
CA HIS A 25 7.04 14.92 -22.15
C HIS A 25 7.67 15.27 -20.80
N LYS A 26 8.03 16.53 -20.58
CA LYS A 26 8.50 16.97 -19.27
C LYS A 26 7.35 16.82 -18.29
N PRO A 27 7.47 15.94 -17.28
CA PRO A 27 6.51 15.94 -16.19
C PRO A 27 6.41 17.36 -15.63
N ALA A 28 5.20 17.80 -15.32
CA ALA A 28 5.01 19.10 -14.71
C ALA A 28 5.70 19.06 -13.34
N ALA A 29 6.67 19.92 -13.17
CA ALA A 29 7.29 20.32 -11.93
C ALA A 29 8.47 19.58 -11.34
N ASP A 30 9.14 20.38 -10.63
CA ASP A 30 10.21 20.23 -9.67
C ASP A 30 9.74 19.39 -8.49
N GLY A 31 9.94 18.14 -8.52
CA GLY A 31 9.52 17.31 -7.43
C GLY A 31 9.92 15.86 -7.62
N ASP A 32 9.65 15.08 -6.63
CA ASP A 32 10.10 13.73 -6.52
C ASP A 32 9.61 12.84 -7.67
N PHE A 33 8.30 12.74 -7.91
CA PHE A 33 7.71 12.09 -9.07
C PHE A 33 6.74 13.04 -9.74
N ALA A 34 6.90 13.32 -11.01
CA ALA A 34 5.85 14.00 -11.73
C ALA A 34 4.71 13.01 -11.99
N LEU A 35 3.57 13.28 -11.40
CA LEU A 35 2.44 12.36 -11.33
C LEU A 35 1.76 12.09 -12.67
N GLY A 36 1.80 13.03 -13.58
CA GLY A 36 1.12 12.88 -14.86
C GLY A 36 1.52 11.60 -15.57
N ASN A 37 2.80 11.41 -15.74
CA ASN A 37 3.37 10.33 -16.53
C ASN A 37 4.12 9.30 -15.66
N ASN A 38 4.24 9.53 -14.36
CA ASN A 38 5.15 8.82 -13.47
C ASN A 38 4.45 7.99 -12.43
N ALA A 39 3.16 8.25 -12.19
CA ALA A 39 2.41 7.37 -11.30
C ALA A 39 2.66 5.94 -11.75
N PRO A 40 3.01 5.03 -10.84
CA PRO A 40 3.17 3.64 -11.17
C PRO A 40 1.91 3.19 -11.89
N VAL A 41 2.01 2.92 -13.20
CA VAL A 41 0.88 2.40 -13.94
C VAL A 41 0.67 0.97 -13.51
N VAL A 42 -0.48 0.65 -12.96
CA VAL A 42 -0.89 -0.72 -12.76
C VAL A 42 -1.14 -1.31 -14.15
N PRO A 43 -0.44 -2.39 -14.55
CA PRO A 43 -0.64 -2.99 -15.86
C PRO A 43 -2.08 -3.43 -16.06
N MET A 44 -2.58 -3.32 -17.26
CA MET A 44 -3.86 -3.86 -17.67
C MET A 44 -3.75 -5.38 -17.78
N THR A 45 -4.37 -6.09 -16.86
CA THR A 45 -4.41 -7.56 -16.93
C THR A 45 -5.65 -8.03 -17.70
N ILE A 46 -5.44 -8.83 -18.73
CA ILE A 46 -6.50 -9.37 -19.59
C ILE A 46 -6.52 -10.90 -19.55
N LYS A 47 -7.68 -11.47 -19.91
CA LYS A 47 -7.87 -12.92 -20.13
C LYS A 47 -8.12 -13.15 -21.63
N THR A 48 -7.94 -14.37 -22.09
CA THR A 48 -8.38 -14.79 -23.44
C THR A 48 -9.87 -14.50 -23.64
N GLY A 49 -10.23 -14.05 -24.83
CA GLY A 49 -11.57 -13.54 -25.14
C GLY A 49 -11.63 -12.01 -25.12
N THR A 50 -12.78 -11.47 -24.83
CA THR A 50 -13.01 -10.01 -24.79
C THR A 50 -13.13 -9.52 -23.37
N THR A 51 -12.41 -8.45 -23.02
CA THR A 51 -12.46 -7.75 -21.73
C THR A 51 -12.75 -6.27 -21.94
N SER A 52 -13.60 -5.69 -21.09
CA SER A 52 -14.01 -4.29 -21.17
C SER A 52 -13.26 -3.44 -20.14
N HIS A 53 -12.86 -2.23 -20.54
CA HIS A 53 -12.01 -1.35 -19.77
C HIS A 53 -12.51 0.09 -19.77
N TYR A 54 -12.12 0.83 -18.73
CA TYR A 54 -12.27 2.28 -18.64
C TYR A 54 -10.89 2.94 -18.79
N LEU A 55 -10.76 3.96 -19.62
CA LEU A 55 -9.49 4.65 -19.83
C LEU A 55 -8.99 5.31 -18.53
N THR A 56 -9.91 5.89 -17.75
CA THR A 56 -9.61 6.51 -16.44
C THR A 56 -9.06 5.54 -15.40
N ASP A 57 -9.17 4.23 -15.58
CA ASP A 57 -8.49 3.24 -14.72
C ASP A 57 -6.97 3.29 -14.87
N TYR A 58 -6.46 3.82 -15.98
CA TYR A 58 -5.03 3.83 -16.33
C TYR A 58 -4.46 5.24 -16.46
N TYR A 59 -5.24 6.17 -17.02
CA TYR A 59 -4.87 7.59 -17.20
C TYR A 59 -5.86 8.51 -16.49
N PRO A 60 -5.67 8.78 -15.20
CA PRO A 60 -6.61 9.55 -14.41
C PRO A 60 -6.77 11.01 -14.83
N GLN A 61 -5.76 11.59 -15.53
CA GLN A 61 -5.84 12.93 -16.07
C GLN A 61 -6.76 13.03 -17.30
N TRP A 62 -7.05 11.91 -17.97
CA TRP A 62 -7.83 11.85 -19.19
C TRP A 62 -9.10 11.03 -19.00
N VAL A 63 -10.24 11.63 -19.31
CA VAL A 63 -11.51 10.90 -19.31
C VAL A 63 -11.67 10.09 -20.60
N GLY A 64 -11.17 10.63 -21.74
CA GLY A 64 -11.17 9.99 -23.05
C GLY A 64 -9.85 10.18 -23.77
N ALA A 65 -9.75 9.64 -24.99
CA ALA A 65 -8.60 9.73 -25.87
C ALA A 65 -9.04 9.98 -27.32
N ASP A 66 -8.11 10.47 -28.14
CA ASP A 66 -8.34 10.64 -29.57
C ASP A 66 -8.37 9.28 -30.29
N GLU A 67 -7.45 8.40 -29.91
CA GLU A 67 -7.30 7.07 -30.49
C GLU A 67 -6.53 6.14 -29.54
N LEU A 68 -6.80 4.83 -29.63
CA LEU A 68 -5.98 3.77 -29.06
C LEU A 68 -5.40 2.91 -30.19
N THR A 69 -4.09 2.68 -30.17
CA THR A 69 -3.40 1.85 -31.14
C THR A 69 -2.51 0.80 -30.48
N THR A 70 -2.15 -0.24 -31.19
CA THR A 70 -1.18 -1.24 -30.74
C THR A 70 -0.42 -1.80 -31.94
N SER A 71 0.85 -2.08 -31.76
CA SER A 71 1.67 -2.80 -32.73
C SER A 71 1.56 -4.33 -32.61
N ASP A 72 0.93 -4.84 -31.55
CA ASP A 72 0.77 -6.27 -31.33
C ASP A 72 -0.48 -6.79 -32.03
N GLU A 73 -0.29 -7.58 -33.09
CA GLU A 73 -1.38 -8.13 -33.89
C GLU A 73 -2.30 -9.11 -33.14
N ARG A 74 -1.88 -9.58 -31.98
CA ARG A 74 -2.68 -10.44 -31.08
C ARG A 74 -3.75 -9.67 -30.33
N LEU A 75 -3.67 -8.34 -30.27
CA LEU A 75 -4.64 -7.47 -29.61
C LEU A 75 -5.57 -6.83 -30.66
N LYS A 76 -6.87 -6.95 -30.42
CA LYS A 76 -7.89 -6.22 -31.19
C LYS A 76 -8.59 -5.24 -30.27
N LEU A 77 -8.50 -3.95 -30.59
CA LEU A 77 -9.07 -2.85 -29.83
C LEU A 77 -10.40 -2.44 -30.48
N ASN A 78 -11.41 -2.17 -29.67
CA ASN A 78 -12.71 -1.70 -30.13
C ASN A 78 -13.26 -0.64 -29.16
N ALA A 79 -13.47 0.59 -29.64
CA ALA A 79 -14.09 1.63 -28.85
C ALA A 79 -15.56 1.26 -28.56
N THR A 80 -15.96 1.37 -27.30
CA THR A 80 -17.35 1.24 -26.86
C THR A 80 -17.98 2.60 -26.55
N ALA A 81 -17.17 3.66 -26.47
CA ALA A 81 -17.55 5.07 -26.48
C ALA A 81 -16.78 5.81 -27.59
N ASP A 82 -17.38 6.84 -28.17
CA ASP A 82 -16.82 7.60 -29.31
C ASP A 82 -15.46 8.27 -28.98
N ASP A 83 -15.22 8.57 -27.71
CA ASP A 83 -14.00 9.19 -27.16
C ASP A 83 -13.04 8.19 -26.51
N TRP A 84 -13.22 6.90 -26.74
CA TRP A 84 -12.41 5.84 -26.12
C TRP A 84 -12.41 5.84 -24.58
N SER A 85 -13.29 6.56 -23.92
CA SER A 85 -13.42 6.53 -22.44
C SER A 85 -13.72 5.13 -21.92
N THR A 86 -14.41 4.32 -22.76
CA THR A 86 -14.60 2.89 -22.57
C THR A 86 -14.26 2.13 -23.86
N PHE A 87 -13.64 0.96 -23.71
CA PHE A 87 -13.20 0.15 -24.85
C PHE A 87 -13.08 -1.33 -24.47
N ASP A 88 -13.11 -2.17 -25.51
CA ASP A 88 -12.90 -3.61 -25.39
C ASP A 88 -11.55 -4.01 -25.96
N ILE A 89 -10.91 -4.99 -25.35
CA ILE A 89 -9.75 -5.70 -25.86
C ILE A 89 -10.13 -7.15 -26.08
N THR A 90 -9.82 -7.67 -27.25
CA THR A 90 -9.99 -9.09 -27.57
C THR A 90 -8.65 -9.71 -27.92
N THR A 91 -8.32 -10.87 -27.33
CA THR A 91 -7.13 -11.65 -27.61
C THR A 91 -7.35 -13.14 -27.48
N ASP A 92 -6.64 -13.94 -28.27
CA ASP A 92 -6.55 -15.39 -28.12
C ASP A 92 -5.20 -15.84 -27.51
N ALA A 93 -4.30 -14.88 -27.19
CA ALA A 93 -3.00 -15.19 -26.63
C ALA A 93 -3.11 -15.71 -25.18
N GLU A 94 -2.47 -16.85 -24.91
CA GLU A 94 -2.40 -17.43 -23.57
C GLU A 94 -1.35 -16.74 -22.69
N VAL A 95 -0.26 -16.25 -23.29
CA VAL A 95 0.78 -15.44 -22.66
C VAL A 95 0.96 -14.19 -23.49
N LEU A 96 1.04 -13.05 -22.86
CA LEU A 96 1.16 -11.76 -23.53
C LEU A 96 1.88 -10.73 -22.65
N VAL A 97 2.86 -10.05 -23.23
CA VAL A 97 3.44 -8.81 -22.71
C VAL A 97 3.49 -7.82 -23.88
N ALA A 98 2.60 -6.84 -23.87
CA ALA A 98 2.42 -5.90 -24.97
C ALA A 98 2.13 -4.49 -24.47
N THR A 99 2.04 -3.52 -25.38
CA THR A 99 1.60 -2.16 -25.09
C THR A 99 0.42 -1.75 -25.97
N ILE A 100 -0.39 -0.86 -25.42
CA ILE A 100 -1.37 -0.06 -26.15
C ILE A 100 -0.91 1.39 -26.03
N ASP A 101 -0.82 2.09 -27.14
CA ASP A 101 -0.57 3.53 -27.18
C ASP A 101 -1.91 4.27 -27.09
N VAL A 102 -2.03 5.12 -26.10
CA VAL A 102 -3.18 6.00 -25.88
C VAL A 102 -2.81 7.38 -26.39
N TRP A 103 -3.49 7.84 -27.44
CA TRP A 103 -3.25 9.14 -28.06
C TRP A 103 -4.19 10.20 -27.46
N HIS A 104 -3.61 11.27 -26.97
CA HIS A 104 -4.34 12.42 -26.44
C HIS A 104 -3.64 13.70 -26.88
N GLU A 105 -4.36 14.61 -27.57
CA GLU A 105 -3.81 15.86 -28.13
C GLU A 105 -2.56 15.67 -28.99
N GLY A 106 -2.47 14.52 -29.68
CA GLY A 106 -1.37 14.18 -30.55
C GLY A 106 -0.12 13.60 -29.89
N GLU A 107 -0.17 13.36 -28.56
CA GLU A 107 0.91 12.74 -27.79
C GLU A 107 0.50 11.34 -27.31
N PRO A 108 1.31 10.30 -27.57
CA PRO A 108 1.03 8.95 -27.10
C PRO A 108 1.64 8.69 -25.74
N LEU A 109 0.91 7.96 -24.89
CA LEU A 109 1.44 7.28 -23.70
C LEU A 109 1.10 5.80 -23.75
N ALA A 110 1.97 4.95 -23.25
CA ALA A 110 1.78 3.51 -23.31
C ALA A 110 1.15 2.94 -22.05
N VAL A 111 0.18 2.04 -22.22
CA VAL A 111 -0.30 1.14 -21.18
C VAL A 111 0.24 -0.26 -21.45
N VAL A 112 0.82 -0.89 -20.45
CA VAL A 112 1.22 -2.30 -20.53
C VAL A 112 0.00 -3.19 -20.41
N VAL A 113 -0.10 -4.14 -21.30
CA VAL A 113 -1.13 -5.19 -21.31
C VAL A 113 -0.48 -6.52 -21.02
N LEU A 114 -0.96 -7.18 -19.97
CA LEU A 114 -0.46 -8.47 -19.51
C LEU A 114 -1.54 -9.54 -19.65
N GLY A 115 -1.25 -10.59 -20.40
CA GLY A 115 -2.08 -11.79 -20.55
C GLY A 115 -1.42 -13.01 -19.93
N GLY A 116 -2.24 -14.00 -19.52
CA GLY A 116 -1.77 -15.26 -18.99
C GLY A 116 -1.38 -15.23 -17.52
N LYS A 117 -0.94 -16.38 -17.01
CA LYS A 117 -0.53 -16.54 -15.62
C LYS A 117 0.93 -16.11 -15.41
N ARG A 118 1.23 -15.63 -14.21
CA ARG A 118 2.59 -15.57 -13.73
C ARG A 118 3.10 -16.99 -13.46
N ASP A 119 4.30 -17.30 -13.94
CA ASP A 119 4.98 -18.56 -13.64
C ASP A 119 5.88 -18.35 -12.41
N THR A 120 5.31 -18.56 -11.23
CA THR A 120 6.00 -18.36 -9.95
C THR A 120 7.05 -19.43 -9.64
N GLU A 121 6.95 -20.61 -10.27
CA GLU A 121 7.89 -21.71 -10.04
C GLU A 121 9.12 -21.63 -10.95
N GLY A 122 8.92 -21.36 -12.24
CA GLY A 122 9.96 -21.44 -13.27
C GLY A 122 10.56 -20.11 -13.70
N SER A 123 9.75 -19.06 -13.73
CA SER A 123 10.11 -17.79 -14.34
C SER A 123 10.30 -16.67 -13.32
N TYR A 124 11.55 -16.38 -12.98
CA TYR A 124 11.97 -15.28 -12.11
C TYR A 124 13.04 -14.45 -12.80
N MET A 125 12.94 -13.12 -12.71
CA MET A 125 13.96 -12.21 -13.21
C MET A 125 14.28 -11.13 -12.19
N SER A 126 15.51 -10.60 -12.26
CA SER A 126 15.92 -9.47 -11.43
C SER A 126 17.05 -8.69 -12.07
N THR A 127 17.25 -7.47 -11.60
CA THR A 127 18.33 -6.59 -12.05
C THR A 127 19.65 -6.96 -11.40
N THR A 128 20.73 -7.01 -12.19
CA THR A 128 22.04 -7.37 -11.70
C THR A 128 23.02 -6.21 -11.67
N GLU A 129 23.02 -5.38 -12.68
CA GLU A 129 23.94 -4.24 -12.78
C GLU A 129 23.45 -3.18 -13.80
N VAL A 130 24.10 -2.03 -13.80
CA VAL A 130 24.08 -1.09 -14.93
C VAL A 130 25.43 -1.14 -15.62
N ASN A 131 25.42 -1.43 -16.91
CA ASN A 131 26.62 -1.52 -17.72
C ASN A 131 26.47 -0.66 -18.98
N ASP A 132 27.40 0.27 -19.19
CA ASP A 132 27.43 1.19 -20.33
C ASP A 132 26.08 1.92 -20.59
N GLY A 133 25.46 2.42 -19.52
CA GLY A 133 24.16 3.13 -19.57
C GLY A 133 22.96 2.22 -19.81
N ARG A 134 23.10 0.93 -19.62
CA ARG A 134 22.05 -0.07 -19.81
C ARG A 134 21.81 -0.84 -18.52
N ILE A 135 20.55 -1.00 -18.17
CA ILE A 135 20.09 -1.88 -17.09
C ILE A 135 20.19 -3.32 -17.58
N ILE A 136 20.84 -4.18 -16.82
CA ILE A 136 20.95 -5.61 -17.11
C ILE A 136 20.00 -6.37 -16.18
N VAL A 137 19.13 -7.16 -16.80
CA VAL A 137 18.19 -8.05 -16.11
C VAL A 137 18.53 -9.48 -16.49
N GLU A 138 18.69 -10.32 -15.48
CA GLU A 138 18.90 -11.76 -15.66
C GLU A 138 17.64 -12.52 -15.26
N ALA A 139 17.31 -13.56 -16.02
CA ALA A 139 16.15 -14.40 -15.80
C ALA A 139 16.53 -15.87 -15.60
N THR A 140 15.68 -16.63 -14.91
CA THR A 140 15.85 -18.06 -14.68
C THR A 140 15.42 -18.94 -15.84
N ALA A 141 14.70 -18.35 -16.83
CA ALA A 141 14.23 -19.00 -18.05
C ALA A 141 14.46 -18.07 -19.25
N PRO A 142 14.50 -18.60 -20.51
CA PRO A 142 14.62 -17.79 -21.70
C PRO A 142 13.47 -16.78 -21.83
N ILE A 143 13.83 -15.52 -22.12
CA ILE A 143 12.89 -14.43 -22.35
C ILE A 143 12.43 -14.47 -23.80
N VAL A 144 11.11 -14.50 -24.04
CA VAL A 144 10.51 -14.51 -25.38
C VAL A 144 9.79 -13.20 -25.69
N GLU A 145 9.31 -12.49 -24.67
CA GLU A 145 8.65 -11.20 -24.80
C GLU A 145 9.17 -10.25 -23.72
N ALA A 146 9.36 -8.99 -24.05
CA ALA A 146 9.74 -7.96 -23.09
C ALA A 146 9.25 -6.58 -23.51
N VAL A 147 8.82 -5.79 -22.51
CA VAL A 147 8.48 -4.36 -22.65
C VAL A 147 9.17 -3.63 -21.51
N ALA A 148 9.79 -2.50 -21.82
CA ALA A 148 10.35 -1.59 -20.84
C ALA A 148 9.76 -0.19 -21.03
N LEU A 149 9.42 0.46 -19.93
CA LEU A 149 8.89 1.83 -19.92
C LEU A 149 9.76 2.71 -19.03
N TRP A 150 10.00 3.93 -19.49
CA TRP A 150 10.47 5.03 -18.66
C TRP A 150 9.36 6.09 -18.62
N GLN A 151 8.86 6.37 -17.41
CA GLN A 151 7.80 7.36 -17.23
C GLN A 151 6.60 7.11 -18.16
N ASN A 152 6.15 5.86 -18.28
CA ASN A 152 5.09 5.39 -19.17
C ASN A 152 5.38 5.58 -20.68
N ASN A 153 6.60 5.93 -21.05
CA ASN A 153 7.03 5.96 -22.46
C ASN A 153 7.80 4.68 -22.77
N PRO A 154 7.53 4.00 -23.89
CA PRO A 154 8.27 2.82 -24.28
C PRO A 154 9.76 3.12 -24.48
N ILE A 155 10.60 2.23 -23.97
CA ILE A 155 12.03 2.23 -24.26
C ILE A 155 12.21 1.28 -25.46
N GLU A 156 12.53 1.80 -26.63
CA GLU A 156 12.70 1.01 -27.85
C GLU A 156 14.03 0.25 -27.91
N ASP A 157 15.09 0.79 -27.28
CA ASP A 157 16.40 0.14 -27.26
C ASP A 157 16.50 -0.91 -26.15
N ILE A 158 15.83 -2.03 -26.40
CA ILE A 158 15.91 -3.25 -25.59
C ILE A 158 16.56 -4.38 -26.40
N LYS A 159 17.32 -5.27 -25.73
CA LYS A 159 17.97 -6.42 -26.36
C LYS A 159 17.74 -7.64 -25.48
N VAL A 160 17.30 -8.73 -26.10
CA VAL A 160 17.09 -10.03 -25.45
C VAL A 160 18.10 -11.02 -26.01
N GLU A 161 18.90 -11.64 -25.16
CA GLU A 161 19.86 -12.69 -25.49
C GLU A 161 19.70 -13.88 -24.52
N GLY A 162 18.83 -14.82 -24.89
CA GLY A 162 18.52 -15.98 -24.02
C GLY A 162 17.82 -15.57 -22.73
N ASN A 163 18.53 -15.66 -21.60
CA ASN A 163 18.00 -15.30 -20.28
C ASN A 163 18.34 -13.86 -19.87
N THR A 164 19.06 -13.12 -20.70
CA THR A 164 19.51 -11.75 -20.40
C THR A 164 18.69 -10.74 -21.17
N LEU A 165 18.19 -9.73 -20.50
CA LEU A 165 17.54 -8.55 -21.07
C LEU A 165 18.39 -7.31 -20.74
N SER A 166 18.67 -6.49 -21.75
CA SER A 166 19.42 -5.26 -21.61
C SER A 166 18.58 -4.08 -22.09
N VAL A 167 18.33 -3.12 -21.21
CA VAL A 167 17.44 -1.96 -21.43
C VAL A 167 18.25 -0.67 -21.34
N ALA A 168 18.24 0.16 -22.40
CA ALA A 168 18.93 1.44 -22.38
C ALA A 168 18.21 2.43 -21.47
N ILE A 169 18.96 3.14 -20.61
CA ILE A 169 18.42 4.28 -19.87
C ILE A 169 18.31 5.45 -20.83
N PRO A 170 17.12 6.07 -21.02
CA PRO A 170 16.96 7.21 -21.91
C PRO A 170 17.85 8.38 -21.48
N ALA A 171 18.58 8.99 -22.41
CA ALA A 171 19.48 10.11 -22.11
C ALA A 171 18.75 11.31 -21.47
N CYS A 172 17.47 11.52 -21.81
CA CYS A 172 16.67 12.59 -21.21
C CYS A 172 16.35 12.36 -19.71
N ALA A 173 16.52 11.14 -19.18
CA ALA A 173 16.33 10.86 -17.76
C ALA A 173 17.27 11.68 -16.86
N GLU A 174 18.44 12.13 -17.37
CA GLU A 174 19.35 13.02 -16.63
C GLU A 174 18.75 14.39 -16.25
N ASN A 175 17.69 14.80 -16.97
CA ASN A 175 17.01 16.08 -16.74
C ASN A 175 15.92 16.00 -15.67
N PHE A 176 15.67 14.82 -15.10
CA PHE A 176 14.64 14.60 -14.08
C PHE A 176 15.29 14.25 -12.75
N ASP A 177 14.94 14.97 -11.73
CA ASP A 177 15.45 14.72 -10.37
C ASP A 177 15.05 13.31 -9.87
N ARG A 178 13.84 12.86 -10.21
CA ARG A 178 13.36 11.51 -9.93
C ARG A 178 12.53 10.99 -11.09
N SER A 179 12.75 9.73 -11.48
CA SER A 179 11.98 9.04 -12.51
C SER A 179 12.01 7.54 -12.27
N VAL A 180 11.26 6.76 -13.05
CA VAL A 180 11.22 5.29 -12.88
C VAL A 180 11.34 4.57 -14.22
N VAL A 181 12.01 3.42 -14.19
CA VAL A 181 11.96 2.40 -15.24
C VAL A 181 11.16 1.21 -14.74
N ARG A 182 10.27 0.70 -15.59
CA ARG A 182 9.53 -0.54 -15.37
C ARG A 182 9.79 -1.52 -16.48
N ILE A 183 9.99 -2.80 -16.13
CA ILE A 183 10.29 -3.85 -17.08
C ILE A 183 9.34 -5.01 -16.87
N PHE A 184 8.73 -5.48 -17.94
CA PHE A 184 7.83 -6.62 -17.98
C PHE A 184 8.35 -7.60 -19.00
N ALA A 185 8.31 -8.90 -18.69
CA ALA A 185 8.76 -9.93 -19.61
C ALA A 185 7.99 -11.25 -19.40
N ALA A 186 8.09 -12.13 -20.39
CA ALA A 186 7.53 -13.48 -20.34
C ALA A 186 8.49 -14.50 -20.93
N SER A 187 8.41 -15.72 -20.43
CA SER A 187 8.93 -16.96 -21.03
C SER A 187 7.82 -17.68 -21.80
N GLU A 188 8.13 -18.78 -22.48
CA GLU A 188 7.12 -19.65 -23.07
C GLU A 188 6.14 -20.25 -22.03
N ALA A 189 6.57 -20.42 -20.78
CA ALA A 189 5.78 -21.02 -19.71
C ALA A 189 4.82 -20.04 -19.04
N GLY A 190 5.12 -18.73 -19.08
CA GLY A 190 4.33 -17.70 -18.44
C GLY A 190 5.08 -16.41 -18.20
N ARG A 191 4.43 -15.45 -17.54
CA ARG A 191 5.01 -14.15 -17.21
C ARG A 191 6.01 -14.26 -16.06
N PHE A 192 7.07 -13.46 -16.13
CA PHE A 192 7.94 -13.18 -14.98
C PHE A 192 7.27 -12.22 -13.98
N ASN A 193 7.92 -12.00 -12.83
CA ASN A 193 7.69 -10.79 -12.04
C ASN A 193 8.01 -9.55 -12.87
N ASP A 194 7.42 -8.41 -12.53
CA ASP A 194 7.87 -7.13 -13.06
C ASP A 194 9.07 -6.61 -12.26
N VAL A 195 9.82 -5.69 -12.87
CA VAL A 195 10.96 -5.00 -12.25
C VAL A 195 10.65 -3.51 -12.20
N LEU A 196 10.95 -2.86 -11.06
CA LEU A 196 10.81 -1.44 -10.84
C LEU A 196 12.13 -0.84 -10.35
N LEU A 197 12.62 0.18 -11.06
CA LEU A 197 13.86 0.88 -10.72
C LEU A 197 13.63 2.38 -10.60
N PRO A 198 13.81 2.97 -9.42
CA PRO A 198 13.87 4.41 -9.28
C PRO A 198 15.19 4.95 -9.86
N LEU A 199 15.10 6.04 -10.59
CA LEU A 199 16.25 6.76 -11.13
C LEU A 199 16.36 8.14 -10.47
N GLU A 200 17.58 8.55 -10.19
CA GLU A 200 17.92 9.92 -9.83
C GLU A 200 18.84 10.49 -10.92
N ARG A 201 18.35 11.51 -11.64
CA ARG A 201 19.09 12.13 -12.76
C ARG A 201 19.67 11.11 -13.76
N GLY A 202 18.87 10.09 -14.10
CA GLY A 202 19.24 9.03 -15.02
C GLY A 202 20.13 7.93 -14.42
N ALA A 203 20.57 8.04 -13.18
CA ALA A 203 21.26 6.96 -12.47
C ALA A 203 20.28 6.11 -11.67
N VAL A 204 20.43 4.78 -11.69
CA VAL A 204 19.63 3.88 -10.85
C VAL A 204 19.98 4.13 -9.39
N VAL A 205 18.96 4.29 -8.54
CA VAL A 205 19.13 4.46 -7.09
C VAL A 205 19.49 3.11 -6.48
N THR A 206 20.68 3.01 -5.91
CA THR A 206 21.20 1.78 -5.29
C THR A 206 21.53 1.93 -3.81
N ASP A 207 21.64 3.17 -3.30
CA ASP A 207 21.86 3.43 -1.87
C ASP A 207 20.54 3.84 -1.21
N ALA A 208 20.18 3.18 -0.13
CA ALA A 208 18.98 3.48 0.65
C ALA A 208 18.96 4.92 1.22
N LYS A 209 20.13 5.58 1.31
CA LYS A 209 20.22 6.99 1.73
C LYS A 209 19.68 7.97 0.70
N ASP A 210 19.60 7.56 -0.56
CA ASP A 210 19.09 8.36 -1.65
C ASP A 210 17.56 8.21 -1.83
N ILE A 211 16.92 7.42 -0.96
CA ILE A 211 15.46 7.26 -0.92
C ILE A 211 14.83 8.54 -0.40
N ARG A 212 13.75 8.95 -1.04
CA ARG A 212 13.02 10.18 -0.77
C ARG A 212 11.62 9.91 -0.20
N ARG A 213 11.04 10.94 0.41
CA ARG A 213 9.68 10.91 0.99
C ARG A 213 8.61 10.47 -0.03
N GLY A 214 8.76 10.81 -1.30
CA GLY A 214 7.85 10.40 -2.37
C GLY A 214 8.03 8.97 -2.91
N ASP A 215 9.01 8.20 -2.43
CA ASP A 215 9.25 6.82 -2.85
C ASP A 215 8.36 5.86 -2.04
N HIS A 216 7.15 5.61 -2.52
CA HIS A 216 6.11 4.95 -1.72
C HIS A 216 6.44 3.49 -1.34
N GLN A 217 7.23 2.75 -2.15
CA GLN A 217 7.66 1.39 -1.82
C GLN A 217 8.55 1.31 -0.57
N SER A 218 9.20 2.41 -0.23
CA SER A 218 10.10 2.51 0.93
C SER A 218 9.40 2.86 2.24
N GLN A 219 8.11 3.22 2.19
CA GLN A 219 7.40 3.75 3.35
C GLN A 219 7.22 2.72 4.46
N VAL A 220 7.15 3.24 5.69
CA VAL A 220 6.75 2.53 6.90
C VAL A 220 5.66 3.36 7.56
N LEU A 221 4.45 2.82 7.60
CA LEU A 221 3.29 3.51 8.16
C LEU A 221 3.18 3.28 9.67
N TYR A 222 2.72 4.31 10.35
CA TYR A 222 2.25 4.23 11.72
C TYR A 222 0.81 4.74 11.80
N SER A 223 -0.10 3.88 12.20
CA SER A 223 -1.53 4.16 12.30
C SER A 223 -1.89 4.56 13.73
N LEU A 224 -2.50 5.70 13.90
CA LEU A 224 -2.92 6.20 15.22
C LEU A 224 -4.34 6.78 15.22
N MET A 225 -4.99 6.67 16.38
CA MET A 225 -6.24 7.37 16.68
C MET A 225 -5.91 8.67 17.42
N VAL A 226 -6.32 9.81 16.86
CA VAL A 226 -5.97 11.14 17.40
C VAL A 226 -6.37 11.25 18.87
N ASP A 227 -7.63 10.93 19.20
CA ASP A 227 -8.15 10.97 20.59
C ASP A 227 -7.38 10.07 21.57
N ARG A 228 -6.73 9.01 21.07
CA ARG A 228 -6.10 7.95 21.89
C ARG A 228 -4.58 7.97 21.85
N PHE A 229 -3.98 9.00 21.25
CA PHE A 229 -2.53 9.02 21.06
C PHE A 229 -1.81 9.83 22.14
N ASN A 230 -1.92 11.15 22.10
CA ASN A 230 -1.27 12.02 23.10
C ASN A 230 -2.11 13.30 23.33
N ASN A 231 -2.40 13.62 24.58
CA ASN A 231 -3.05 14.88 24.94
C ASN A 231 -1.97 15.95 25.04
N GLY A 232 -1.90 16.84 24.04
CA GLY A 232 -0.91 17.92 23.95
C GLY A 232 -1.37 19.19 24.62
N THR A 233 -2.67 19.42 24.72
CA THR A 233 -3.26 20.57 25.42
C THR A 233 -4.60 20.20 26.04
N THR A 234 -4.82 20.70 27.25
CA THR A 234 -6.11 20.51 27.96
C THR A 234 -7.13 21.60 27.62
N GLU A 235 -6.81 22.53 26.73
CA GLU A 235 -7.72 23.63 26.37
C GLU A 235 -8.89 23.18 25.49
N ASN A 236 -8.71 22.09 24.73
CA ASN A 236 -9.69 21.47 23.87
C ASN A 236 -10.28 20.19 24.46
N ASP A 237 -9.88 19.78 25.67
CA ASP A 237 -10.46 18.61 26.35
C ASP A 237 -11.98 18.74 26.47
N TRP A 238 -12.64 17.71 26.06
CA TRP A 238 -14.10 17.67 26.06
C TRP A 238 -14.62 16.26 26.30
N LYS A 239 -15.72 16.15 27.04
CA LYS A 239 -16.43 14.88 27.24
C LYS A 239 -17.92 15.12 27.11
N ILE A 240 -18.66 14.09 26.71
CA ILE A 240 -20.11 14.16 26.67
C ILE A 240 -20.72 14.37 28.06
N ASN A 241 -20.07 13.87 29.10
CA ASN A 241 -20.53 13.98 30.50
C ASN A 241 -21.98 13.48 30.70
N SER A 242 -22.37 12.44 29.99
CA SER A 242 -23.67 11.79 30.09
C SER A 242 -23.56 10.46 30.83
N PRO A 243 -24.52 10.10 31.71
CA PRO A 243 -24.55 8.77 32.31
C PRO A 243 -24.83 7.65 31.30
N GLU A 244 -25.23 7.99 30.05
CA GLU A 244 -25.43 7.06 28.95
C GLU A 244 -24.14 6.68 28.22
N VAL A 245 -23.02 7.32 28.54
CA VAL A 245 -21.71 7.10 27.88
C VAL A 245 -20.69 6.67 28.92
N LEU A 246 -20.16 5.47 28.78
CA LEU A 246 -19.06 4.99 29.62
C LEU A 246 -17.75 5.66 29.22
N ASP A 247 -16.87 5.89 30.19
CA ASP A 247 -15.58 6.59 29.99
C ASP A 247 -14.72 5.95 28.88
N LYS A 248 -14.74 4.63 28.77
CA LYS A 248 -14.00 3.86 27.75
C LYS A 248 -14.36 4.25 26.31
N VAL A 249 -15.59 4.72 26.07
CA VAL A 249 -16.13 5.11 24.77
C VAL A 249 -16.44 6.60 24.66
N ASP A 250 -15.90 7.39 25.56
CA ASP A 250 -15.90 8.85 25.49
C ASP A 250 -14.50 9.38 25.11
N TYR A 251 -14.40 10.66 24.76
CA TYR A 251 -13.13 11.31 24.43
C TYR A 251 -12.13 11.19 25.59
N GLN A 252 -10.85 10.95 25.25
CA GLN A 252 -9.74 10.86 26.21
C GLN A 252 -8.77 12.05 26.08
N GLY A 253 -8.99 12.94 25.13
CA GLY A 253 -8.29 14.22 25.02
C GLY A 253 -7.02 14.18 24.16
N GLY A 254 -6.74 13.12 23.44
CA GLY A 254 -5.68 13.13 22.42
C GLY A 254 -5.99 14.12 21.30
N ASP A 255 -4.97 14.83 20.79
CA ASP A 255 -5.14 15.94 19.89
C ASP A 255 -3.97 16.13 18.90
N ILE A 256 -4.14 17.06 17.95
CA ILE A 256 -3.15 17.39 16.92
C ILE A 256 -1.87 18.00 17.54
N VAL A 257 -2.00 18.77 18.62
CA VAL A 257 -0.86 19.31 19.36
C VAL A 257 -0.03 18.19 19.97
N GLY A 258 -0.70 17.18 20.52
CA GLY A 258 -0.05 15.98 21.08
C GLY A 258 0.71 15.17 20.04
N ILE A 259 0.17 15.05 18.82
CA ILE A 259 0.88 14.41 17.70
C ILE A 259 2.11 15.24 17.34
N THR A 260 1.98 16.57 17.24
CA THR A 260 3.08 17.49 16.94
C THR A 260 4.22 17.33 17.95
N GLN A 261 3.90 17.30 19.25
CA GLN A 261 4.88 17.08 20.32
C GLN A 261 5.63 15.75 20.14
N LYS A 262 4.95 14.67 19.73
CA LYS A 262 5.60 13.36 19.52
C LYS A 262 6.47 13.32 18.25
N ILE A 263 6.16 14.13 17.25
CA ILE A 263 7.06 14.34 16.10
C ILE A 263 8.32 15.09 16.58
N GLU A 264 8.15 16.19 17.30
CA GLU A 264 9.25 17.01 17.84
C GLU A 264 10.14 16.25 18.85
N ASP A 265 9.54 15.38 19.68
CA ASP A 265 10.26 14.50 20.62
C ASP A 265 11.09 13.42 19.93
N GLY A 266 10.91 13.23 18.63
CA GLY A 266 11.59 12.21 17.85
C GLY A 266 11.03 10.80 17.99
N PHE A 267 9.84 10.61 18.56
CA PHE A 267 9.22 9.28 18.74
C PHE A 267 9.13 8.50 17.43
N PHE A 268 8.59 9.12 16.38
CA PHE A 268 8.42 8.49 15.08
C PHE A 268 9.73 8.24 14.35
N THR A 269 10.65 9.23 14.38
CA THR A 269 11.96 9.10 13.74
C THR A 269 12.84 8.08 14.45
N ASP A 270 12.77 7.96 15.77
CA ASP A 270 13.48 6.94 16.55
C ASP A 270 12.99 5.52 16.22
N LEU A 271 11.68 5.35 16.02
CA LEU A 271 11.09 4.08 15.59
C LEU A 271 11.35 3.79 14.10
N GLY A 272 11.71 4.79 13.30
CA GLY A 272 11.96 4.67 11.87
C GLY A 272 10.72 4.85 10.99
N ILE A 273 9.65 5.44 11.50
CA ILE A 273 8.42 5.72 10.75
C ILE A 273 8.66 6.80 9.69
N THR A 274 8.04 6.63 8.53
CA THR A 274 8.14 7.57 7.41
C THR A 274 6.79 8.14 6.99
N THR A 275 5.68 7.52 7.39
CA THR A 275 4.33 7.99 7.10
C THR A 275 3.44 7.81 8.33
N ILE A 276 2.77 8.88 8.75
CA ILE A 276 1.80 8.86 9.84
C ILE A 276 0.39 8.81 9.22
N TRP A 277 -0.40 7.79 9.55
CA TRP A 277 -1.82 7.71 9.25
C TRP A 277 -2.59 8.13 10.50
N ILE A 278 -3.25 9.29 10.46
CA ILE A 278 -4.12 9.79 11.53
C ILE A 278 -5.57 9.42 11.29
N SER A 279 -6.29 9.04 12.34
CA SER A 279 -7.75 8.80 12.27
C SER A 279 -8.50 10.05 11.78
N PRO A 280 -9.78 9.95 11.35
CA PRO A 280 -10.50 11.09 10.81
C PRO A 280 -10.55 12.25 11.81
N ILE A 281 -10.28 13.45 11.33
CA ILE A 281 -10.28 14.70 12.12
C ILE A 281 -11.46 15.61 11.77
N THR A 282 -12.39 15.15 10.95
CA THR A 282 -13.59 15.90 10.58
C THR A 282 -14.52 16.08 11.77
N GLN A 283 -15.26 17.20 11.80
CA GLN A 283 -16.18 17.51 12.90
C GLN A 283 -17.24 16.43 13.09
N ASN A 284 -17.25 15.79 14.24
CA ASN A 284 -18.18 14.78 14.70
C ASN A 284 -19.28 15.37 15.60
N PRO A 285 -20.38 14.63 15.91
CA PRO A 285 -21.46 15.10 16.78
C PRO A 285 -20.96 15.42 18.20
N GLU A 286 -21.65 16.36 18.85
CA GLU A 286 -21.39 16.73 20.24
C GLU A 286 -22.19 15.87 21.23
N ASP A 287 -23.18 15.11 20.77
CA ASP A 287 -24.00 14.19 21.52
C ASP A 287 -23.65 12.72 21.25
N ALA A 288 -24.20 11.81 22.06
CA ALA A 288 -23.92 10.40 22.00
C ALA A 288 -24.84 9.67 21.01
N TRP A 289 -24.28 8.76 20.24
CA TRP A 289 -24.98 7.96 19.23
C TRP A 289 -24.59 6.47 19.29
N GLY A 290 -25.26 5.68 18.47
CA GLY A 290 -25.09 4.23 18.51
C GLY A 290 -25.59 3.63 19.83
N GLN A 291 -25.59 2.33 19.93
CA GLN A 291 -26.01 1.63 21.15
C GLN A 291 -25.28 0.30 21.30
N ASN A 292 -24.56 0.15 22.39
CA ASN A 292 -24.14 -1.16 22.87
C ASN A 292 -25.14 -1.65 23.93
N VAL A 293 -25.52 -2.91 23.87
CA VAL A 293 -26.59 -3.46 24.73
C VAL A 293 -26.04 -3.95 26.06
N ASN A 294 -24.81 -4.46 26.07
CA ASN A 294 -24.21 -5.02 27.28
C ASN A 294 -22.69 -4.79 27.34
N PRO A 295 -22.20 -3.82 28.12
CA PRO A 295 -22.97 -2.90 28.96
C PRO A 295 -23.86 -1.94 28.14
N ASP A 296 -24.91 -1.45 28.77
CA ASP A 296 -25.79 -0.44 28.15
C ASP A 296 -25.06 0.90 28.08
N THR A 297 -24.61 1.28 26.86
CA THR A 297 -23.89 2.53 26.62
C THR A 297 -24.06 3.02 25.19
N LYS A 298 -24.10 4.33 25.04
CA LYS A 298 -23.86 5.00 23.74
C LYS A 298 -22.39 5.35 23.61
N PHE A 299 -22.02 5.85 22.44
CA PHE A 299 -20.65 6.23 22.09
C PHE A 299 -20.57 7.72 21.80
N SER A 300 -19.46 8.35 22.14
CA SER A 300 -19.09 9.65 21.57
C SER A 300 -18.46 9.45 20.19
N GLY A 301 -18.31 10.55 19.44
CA GLY A 301 -17.63 10.54 18.13
C GLY A 301 -16.08 10.54 18.22
N TYR A 302 -15.48 10.06 19.32
CA TYR A 302 -14.04 10.11 19.60
C TYR A 302 -13.17 9.49 18.50
N HIS A 303 -13.74 8.54 17.78
CA HIS A 303 -13.04 7.82 16.71
C HIS A 303 -12.99 8.58 15.38
N GLY A 304 -13.80 9.64 15.22
CA GLY A 304 -13.81 10.48 14.02
C GLY A 304 -14.69 10.02 12.85
N TYR A 305 -15.28 8.81 12.92
CA TYR A 305 -15.98 8.19 11.79
C TYR A 305 -17.46 8.62 11.60
N TRP A 306 -17.94 9.66 12.28
CA TRP A 306 -19.31 10.17 12.14
C TRP A 306 -19.33 11.63 11.67
N PRO A 307 -18.82 11.95 10.47
CA PRO A 307 -18.67 13.34 10.02
C PRO A 307 -20.01 14.06 9.89
N ILE A 308 -20.16 15.18 10.58
CA ILE A 308 -21.22 16.16 10.36
C ILE A 308 -20.78 17.16 9.27
N TYR A 309 -19.53 17.61 9.35
CA TYR A 309 -18.92 18.50 8.37
C TYR A 309 -17.63 17.86 7.82
N ASN A 310 -17.62 17.59 6.51
CA ASN A 310 -16.48 16.91 5.86
C ASN A 310 -15.26 17.82 5.65
N THR A 311 -15.39 19.14 5.82
CA THR A 311 -14.36 20.14 5.50
C THR A 311 -13.99 21.02 6.70
N LYS A 312 -14.27 20.55 7.92
CA LYS A 312 -13.99 21.28 9.15
C LYS A 312 -13.26 20.38 10.13
N VAL A 313 -12.14 20.85 10.67
CA VAL A 313 -11.44 20.18 11.78
C VAL A 313 -12.35 20.13 13.01
N ASP A 314 -12.41 18.99 13.67
CA ASP A 314 -13.13 18.84 14.95
C ASP A 314 -12.41 19.65 16.02
N PHE A 315 -13.15 20.54 16.67
CA PHE A 315 -12.60 21.45 17.68
C PHE A 315 -11.94 20.74 18.87
N ARG A 316 -12.31 19.49 19.11
CA ARG A 316 -11.73 18.62 20.15
C ARG A 316 -10.36 18.07 19.77
N PHE A 317 -10.07 18.01 18.48
CA PHE A 317 -8.76 17.57 17.97
C PHE A 317 -7.82 18.74 17.69
N GLY A 318 -8.35 19.96 17.50
CA GLY A 318 -7.55 21.15 17.28
C GLY A 318 -8.13 22.14 16.28
N THR A 319 -7.26 22.99 15.77
CA THR A 319 -7.56 24.05 14.81
C THR A 319 -6.86 23.82 13.47
N ASP A 320 -7.28 24.55 12.45
CA ASP A 320 -6.63 24.55 11.13
C ASP A 320 -5.15 24.96 11.21
N GLU A 321 -4.76 25.87 12.14
CA GLU A 321 -3.38 26.32 12.29
C GLU A 321 -2.50 25.26 12.97
N GLU A 322 -3.02 24.58 13.98
CA GLU A 322 -2.33 23.45 14.62
C GLU A 322 -2.14 22.30 13.64
N LEU A 323 -3.15 22.03 12.79
CA LEU A 323 -3.03 21.03 11.72
C LEU A 323 -1.91 21.38 10.73
N ARG A 324 -1.83 22.66 10.28
CA ARG A 324 -0.73 23.12 9.40
C ARG A 324 0.63 22.99 10.07
N THR A 325 0.69 23.29 11.36
CA THR A 325 1.92 23.16 12.16
C THR A 325 2.34 21.69 12.22
N MET A 326 1.44 20.77 12.53
CA MET A 326 1.74 19.33 12.58
C MET A 326 2.27 18.83 11.24
N LEU A 327 1.61 19.16 10.13
CA LEU A 327 2.02 18.75 8.79
C LEU A 327 3.41 19.27 8.44
N SER A 328 3.66 20.56 8.67
CA SER A 328 4.99 21.16 8.41
C SER A 328 6.08 20.57 9.31
N THR A 329 5.77 20.25 10.56
CA THR A 329 6.73 19.59 11.48
C THR A 329 7.06 18.18 10.98
N ALA A 330 6.07 17.39 10.53
CA ALA A 330 6.29 16.07 9.96
C ALA A 330 7.16 16.14 8.69
N HIS A 331 6.87 17.07 7.79
CA HIS A 331 7.65 17.27 6.57
C HIS A 331 9.11 17.67 6.84
N ASN A 332 9.34 18.52 7.86
CA ASN A 332 10.70 18.89 8.26
C ASN A 332 11.51 17.70 8.79
N GLU A 333 10.84 16.69 9.34
CA GLU A 333 11.43 15.41 9.76
C GLU A 333 11.40 14.33 8.64
N ASN A 334 11.15 14.75 7.39
CA ASN A 334 11.07 13.89 6.21
C ASN A 334 9.99 12.77 6.32
N MET A 335 8.89 13.06 7.00
CA MET A 335 7.75 12.16 7.15
C MET A 335 6.55 12.64 6.34
N ASN A 336 5.77 11.70 5.81
CA ASN A 336 4.45 11.96 5.21
C ASN A 336 3.36 11.90 6.29
N VAL A 337 2.24 12.58 6.01
CA VAL A 337 1.01 12.43 6.79
C VAL A 337 -0.15 12.17 5.85
N ILE A 338 -0.86 11.06 6.05
CA ILE A 338 -2.08 10.72 5.31
C ILE A 338 -3.29 10.82 6.24
N LEU A 339 -4.38 11.37 5.68
CA LEU A 339 -5.63 11.57 6.41
C LEU A 339 -6.55 10.36 6.21
N ASP A 340 -7.08 9.81 7.30
CA ASP A 340 -8.22 8.90 7.22
C ASP A 340 -9.48 9.67 6.80
N TYR A 341 -10.09 9.29 5.69
CA TYR A 341 -11.21 10.01 5.11
C TYR A 341 -12.43 9.11 4.95
N VAL A 342 -13.54 9.56 5.54
CA VAL A 342 -14.84 8.88 5.49
C VAL A 342 -15.63 9.43 4.30
N ALA A 343 -15.75 8.64 3.24
CA ALA A 343 -16.47 8.98 2.01
C ALA A 343 -17.81 8.24 1.86
N ASN A 344 -18.00 7.13 2.59
CA ASN A 344 -19.17 6.27 2.44
C ASN A 344 -20.46 6.91 2.97
N HIS A 345 -20.40 7.65 4.06
CA HIS A 345 -21.58 8.14 4.78
C HIS A 345 -21.32 9.49 5.44
N LEU A 346 -22.41 10.13 5.87
CA LEU A 346 -22.44 11.31 6.72
C LEU A 346 -23.29 11.02 7.94
N HIS A 347 -23.04 11.75 9.02
CA HIS A 347 -23.95 11.73 10.17
C HIS A 347 -25.31 12.37 9.80
N ILE A 348 -26.41 11.83 10.32
CA ILE A 348 -27.78 12.29 10.01
C ILE A 348 -28.00 13.79 10.27
N ASN A 349 -27.23 14.38 11.19
CA ASN A 349 -27.26 15.82 11.50
C ASN A 349 -26.41 16.66 10.52
N SER A 350 -25.82 16.07 9.48
CA SER A 350 -25.05 16.82 8.49
C SER A 350 -25.94 17.82 7.73
N PRO A 351 -25.54 19.08 7.59
CA PRO A 351 -26.25 20.06 6.78
C PRO A 351 -26.45 19.60 5.32
N VAL A 352 -25.49 18.84 4.78
CA VAL A 352 -25.60 18.26 3.42
C VAL A 352 -26.83 17.36 3.31
N LEU A 353 -27.09 16.51 4.29
CA LEU A 353 -28.25 15.62 4.29
C LEU A 353 -29.57 16.35 4.62
N GLN A 354 -29.51 17.51 5.30
CA GLN A 354 -30.67 18.35 5.50
C GLN A 354 -31.09 19.09 4.22
N GLU A 355 -30.11 19.50 3.41
CA GLU A 355 -30.34 20.15 2.12
C GLU A 355 -30.68 19.13 1.03
N HIS A 356 -30.10 17.95 1.07
CA HIS A 356 -30.22 16.87 0.09
C HIS A 356 -30.58 15.52 0.74
N PRO A 357 -31.79 15.39 1.30
CA PRO A 357 -32.19 14.14 1.97
C PRO A 357 -32.32 12.96 1.01
N ASP A 358 -32.36 13.20 -0.28
CA ASP A 358 -32.43 12.22 -1.36
C ASP A 358 -31.03 11.72 -1.82
N TRP A 359 -29.94 12.22 -1.23
CA TRP A 359 -28.57 11.80 -1.58
C TRP A 359 -28.14 10.50 -0.90
N THR A 360 -28.98 9.96 -0.02
CA THR A 360 -28.69 8.68 0.65
C THR A 360 -29.32 7.51 -0.10
N THR A 361 -28.77 6.34 0.14
CA THR A 361 -29.40 5.07 -0.28
C THR A 361 -30.62 4.76 0.59
N ASP A 362 -31.47 3.84 0.16
CA ASP A 362 -32.67 3.46 0.90
C ASP A 362 -32.35 2.66 2.16
N LEU A 363 -32.90 3.08 3.30
CA LEU A 363 -32.81 2.36 4.59
C LEU A 363 -33.54 1.03 4.55
N TYR A 364 -34.54 0.86 3.70
CA TYR A 364 -35.33 -0.37 3.61
C TYR A 364 -35.14 -1.05 2.25
N LEU A 365 -34.87 -2.33 2.28
CA LEU A 365 -34.85 -3.19 1.11
C LEU A 365 -36.27 -3.40 0.55
N PRO A 366 -36.43 -3.81 -0.71
CA PRO A 366 -37.75 -4.05 -1.31
C PRO A 366 -38.61 -5.07 -0.56
N ASP A 367 -38.02 -5.94 0.23
CA ASP A 367 -38.70 -6.93 1.08
C ASP A 367 -39.10 -6.39 2.47
N GLY A 368 -38.81 -5.11 2.77
CA GLY A 368 -39.15 -4.43 4.00
C GLY A 368 -38.14 -4.60 5.15
N ARG A 369 -37.06 -5.37 4.96
CA ARG A 369 -35.96 -5.44 5.94
C ARG A 369 -35.11 -4.16 5.90
N LYS A 370 -34.51 -3.78 7.04
CA LYS A 370 -33.53 -2.70 7.08
C LYS A 370 -32.27 -3.11 6.30
N ASN A 371 -31.78 -2.20 5.49
CA ASN A 371 -30.53 -2.32 4.74
C ASN A 371 -29.34 -1.85 5.61
N ILE A 372 -29.17 -2.50 6.77
CA ILE A 372 -28.09 -2.22 7.72
C ILE A 372 -27.23 -3.47 7.85
N GLY A 373 -25.90 -3.32 7.77
CA GLY A 373 -24.97 -4.43 7.96
C GLY A 373 -25.00 -5.49 6.87
N GLN A 374 -25.46 -5.15 5.68
CA GLN A 374 -25.48 -6.06 4.52
C GLN A 374 -24.14 -5.95 3.76
N TRP A 375 -23.07 -6.43 4.38
CA TRP A 375 -21.68 -6.17 3.98
C TRP A 375 -21.24 -6.79 2.66
N ASP A 376 -22.00 -7.74 2.11
CA ASP A 376 -21.61 -8.53 0.94
C ASP A 376 -22.70 -8.53 -0.14
N GLY A 377 -22.37 -9.06 -1.32
CA GLY A 377 -23.29 -9.16 -2.44
C GLY A 377 -23.67 -7.80 -3.06
N GLU A 378 -24.84 -7.74 -3.67
CA GLU A 378 -25.31 -6.54 -4.40
C GLU A 378 -25.59 -5.34 -3.48
N THR A 379 -25.97 -5.62 -2.23
CA THR A 379 -26.31 -4.59 -1.24
C THR A 379 -25.09 -3.91 -0.63
N ARG A 380 -23.87 -4.44 -0.80
CA ARG A 380 -22.66 -3.85 -0.23
C ARG A 380 -22.41 -2.37 -0.57
N LEU A 381 -22.92 -1.92 -1.73
CA LEU A 381 -22.80 -0.54 -2.20
C LEU A 381 -23.95 0.37 -1.75
N THR A 382 -24.88 -0.14 -0.96
CA THR A 382 -26.07 0.61 -0.53
C THR A 382 -26.38 0.43 0.95
N THR A 383 -25.70 -0.48 1.64
CA THR A 383 -25.96 -0.79 3.04
C THR A 383 -25.54 0.36 3.96
N TRP A 384 -26.37 0.66 4.93
CA TRP A 384 -26.04 1.59 6.00
C TRP A 384 -25.23 0.86 7.09
N PHE A 385 -24.33 1.56 7.76
CA PHE A 385 -23.58 1.01 8.87
C PHE A 385 -24.38 1.09 10.18
N ASP A 386 -25.13 2.19 10.36
CA ASP A 386 -26.10 2.38 11.40
C ASP A 386 -27.16 3.42 10.95
N GLU A 387 -28.27 3.54 11.69
CA GLU A 387 -29.36 4.45 11.37
C GLU A 387 -28.95 5.94 11.42
N HIS A 388 -27.96 6.29 12.23
CA HIS A 388 -27.47 7.66 12.37
C HIS A 388 -26.36 8.04 11.35
N ILE A 389 -25.89 7.08 10.55
CA ILE A 389 -24.85 7.28 9.53
C ILE A 389 -25.31 6.74 8.17
N PRO A 390 -26.30 7.39 7.53
CA PRO A 390 -26.83 7.01 6.23
C PRO A 390 -25.77 7.02 5.13
N THR A 391 -25.75 5.94 4.36
CA THR A 391 -24.83 5.78 3.22
C THR A 391 -25.22 6.69 2.07
N LEU A 392 -24.24 7.41 1.52
CA LEU A 392 -24.41 8.28 0.35
C LEU A 392 -24.55 7.44 -0.93
N ASP A 393 -25.46 7.80 -1.80
CA ASP A 393 -25.62 7.14 -3.10
C ASP A 393 -24.65 7.70 -4.15
N THR A 394 -23.37 7.49 -3.94
CA THR A 394 -22.29 7.96 -4.84
C THR A 394 -22.24 7.23 -6.18
N ARG A 395 -23.18 6.29 -6.46
CA ARG A 395 -23.43 5.77 -7.81
C ARG A 395 -23.98 6.85 -8.74
N ARG A 396 -24.66 7.85 -8.16
CA ARG A 396 -25.25 9.01 -8.86
C ARG A 396 -24.19 10.10 -8.98
N GLU A 397 -24.01 10.61 -10.20
CA GLU A 397 -23.00 11.64 -10.48
C GLU A 397 -23.26 12.92 -9.67
N GLU A 398 -24.52 13.35 -9.53
CA GLU A 398 -24.92 14.52 -8.75
C GLU A 398 -24.59 14.44 -7.26
N VAL A 399 -24.34 13.23 -6.72
CA VAL A 399 -23.85 12.99 -5.36
C VAL A 399 -22.33 12.83 -5.37
N CYS A 400 -21.83 12.04 -6.31
CA CYS A 400 -20.42 11.69 -6.42
C CYS A 400 -19.53 12.93 -6.65
N ASP A 401 -19.93 13.81 -7.58
CA ASP A 401 -19.15 14.98 -7.98
C ASP A 401 -18.89 15.95 -6.81
N PRO A 402 -19.90 16.49 -6.09
CA PRO A 402 -19.65 17.37 -4.95
C PRO A 402 -18.99 16.64 -3.77
N MET A 403 -19.25 15.35 -3.56
CA MET A 403 -18.63 14.62 -2.45
C MET A 403 -17.15 14.32 -2.69
N THR A 404 -16.73 14.16 -3.95
CA THR A 404 -15.29 14.11 -4.28
C THR A 404 -14.61 15.46 -4.10
N ASP A 405 -15.32 16.59 -4.29
CA ASP A 405 -14.78 17.92 -4.00
C ASP A 405 -14.55 18.14 -2.51
N THR A 406 -15.38 17.56 -1.63
CA THR A 406 -15.14 17.62 -0.18
C THR A 406 -13.90 16.83 0.24
N ALA A 407 -13.60 15.73 -0.45
CA ALA A 407 -12.32 15.01 -0.24
C ALA A 407 -11.14 15.86 -0.71
N LEU A 408 -11.20 16.44 -1.91
CA LEU A 408 -10.17 17.33 -2.44
C LEU A 408 -9.87 18.55 -1.56
N TYR A 409 -10.84 19.01 -0.76
CA TYR A 409 -10.64 20.15 0.14
C TYR A 409 -9.39 19.98 1.01
N TRP A 410 -9.14 18.80 1.55
CA TRP A 410 -8.05 18.54 2.49
C TRP A 410 -6.67 18.63 1.84
N VAL A 411 -6.47 18.02 0.68
CA VAL A 411 -5.19 18.08 -0.04
C VAL A 411 -4.97 19.41 -0.76
N ARG A 412 -6.04 20.21 -1.02
CA ARG A 412 -5.92 21.55 -1.60
C ARG A 412 -5.63 22.64 -0.56
N ASN A 413 -6.18 22.51 0.65
CA ASN A 413 -6.09 23.55 1.68
C ASN A 413 -5.06 23.23 2.75
N PHE A 414 -4.66 21.96 2.87
CA PHE A 414 -3.65 21.46 3.77
C PHE A 414 -2.65 20.59 3.00
N ASP A 415 -1.46 20.47 3.55
CA ASP A 415 -0.36 19.78 2.86
C ASP A 415 -0.29 18.28 3.24
N PHE A 416 -1.45 17.60 3.22
CA PHE A 416 -1.48 16.13 3.37
C PHE A 416 -0.85 15.44 2.17
N ASP A 417 -0.13 14.36 2.41
CA ASP A 417 0.54 13.56 1.37
C ASP A 417 -0.38 12.50 0.74
N GLY A 418 -1.63 12.41 1.17
CA GLY A 418 -2.62 11.50 0.64
C GLY A 418 -3.68 11.10 1.64
N TYR A 419 -4.27 9.93 1.39
CA TYR A 419 -5.40 9.42 2.17
C TYR A 419 -5.26 7.96 2.54
N ARG A 420 -5.77 7.61 3.73
CA ARG A 420 -6.38 6.31 3.96
C ARG A 420 -7.87 6.46 3.76
N HIS A 421 -8.44 5.70 2.84
CA HIS A 421 -9.86 5.72 2.56
C HIS A 421 -10.60 4.66 3.36
N ASP A 422 -11.53 5.12 4.19
CA ASP A 422 -12.42 4.28 4.98
C ASP A 422 -13.42 3.53 4.11
N ALA A 423 -13.74 2.29 4.48
CA ALA A 423 -14.86 1.51 3.95
C ALA A 423 -14.94 1.44 2.40
N CYS A 424 -13.81 1.37 1.69
CA CYS A 424 -13.76 1.36 0.22
C CYS A 424 -14.65 0.28 -0.40
N LYS A 425 -14.76 -0.88 0.24
CA LYS A 425 -15.63 -1.98 -0.17
C LYS A 425 -17.07 -1.55 -0.47
N HIS A 426 -17.55 -0.53 0.23
CA HIS A 426 -18.94 -0.04 0.20
C HIS A 426 -19.15 1.15 -0.73
N ILE A 427 -18.08 1.62 -1.38
CA ILE A 427 -18.09 2.78 -2.27
C ILE A 427 -17.89 2.31 -3.71
N PRO A 428 -18.73 2.74 -4.67
CA PRO A 428 -18.64 2.29 -6.05
C PRO A 428 -17.40 2.84 -6.77
N LEU A 429 -16.91 2.12 -7.77
CA LEU A 429 -15.65 2.43 -8.48
C LEU A 429 -15.66 3.79 -9.17
N ASN A 430 -16.83 4.31 -9.60
CA ASN A 430 -16.94 5.64 -10.21
C ASN A 430 -16.50 6.77 -9.26
N TYR A 431 -16.71 6.62 -7.95
CA TYR A 431 -16.23 7.58 -6.95
C TYR A 431 -14.70 7.67 -6.97
N TRP A 432 -14.02 6.53 -6.99
CA TRP A 432 -12.55 6.48 -6.97
C TRP A 432 -11.95 7.00 -8.26
N ARG A 433 -12.54 6.68 -9.41
CA ARG A 433 -12.15 7.26 -10.71
C ARG A 433 -12.28 8.78 -10.69
N MET A 434 -13.42 9.31 -10.24
CA MET A 434 -13.68 10.75 -10.20
C MET A 434 -12.75 11.47 -9.23
N LEU A 435 -12.56 10.95 -8.00
CA LEU A 435 -11.65 11.53 -7.02
C LEU A 435 -10.22 11.57 -7.55
N THR A 436 -9.71 10.45 -8.03
CA THR A 436 -8.33 10.34 -8.53
C THR A 436 -8.12 11.18 -9.80
N HIS A 437 -9.11 11.20 -10.70
CA HIS A 437 -9.09 12.13 -11.84
C HIS A 437 -8.96 13.58 -11.40
N LYS A 438 -9.81 14.04 -10.48
CA LYS A 438 -9.74 15.40 -9.94
C LYS A 438 -8.41 15.69 -9.23
N MET A 439 -7.89 14.77 -8.44
CA MET A 439 -6.59 14.92 -7.76
C MET A 439 -5.45 15.07 -8.77
N LYS A 440 -5.29 14.11 -9.67
CA LYS A 440 -4.15 14.03 -10.57
C LYS A 440 -4.21 15.03 -11.74
N SER A 441 -5.43 15.48 -12.16
CA SER A 441 -5.56 16.54 -13.17
C SER A 441 -5.36 17.96 -12.60
N THR A 442 -5.68 18.19 -11.33
CA THR A 442 -5.57 19.53 -10.71
C THR A 442 -4.31 19.77 -9.91
N MET A 443 -3.62 18.69 -9.51
CA MET A 443 -2.38 18.72 -8.72
C MET A 443 -1.36 17.71 -9.28
N PRO A 444 -1.01 17.80 -10.60
CA PRO A 444 -0.14 16.81 -11.24
C PRO A 444 1.29 16.78 -10.69
N GLU A 445 1.70 17.85 -10.01
CA GLU A 445 3.02 17.99 -9.38
C GLU A 445 3.12 17.31 -8.01
N ARG A 446 1.98 16.92 -7.41
CA ARG A 446 1.95 16.28 -6.09
C ARG A 446 1.90 14.77 -6.21
N ASN A 447 2.82 14.09 -5.56
CA ASN A 447 2.84 12.62 -5.47
C ASN A 447 1.95 12.13 -4.32
N LEU A 448 0.64 12.39 -4.43
CA LEU A 448 -0.35 12.00 -3.42
C LEU A 448 -0.57 10.49 -3.44
N TRP A 449 -0.51 9.86 -2.28
CA TRP A 449 -0.68 8.42 -2.12
C TRP A 449 -2.04 8.08 -1.51
N GLN A 450 -2.75 7.14 -2.11
CA GLN A 450 -4.05 6.67 -1.67
C GLN A 450 -3.97 5.20 -1.27
N ILE A 451 -4.32 4.90 -0.02
CA ILE A 451 -4.46 3.53 0.47
C ILE A 451 -5.88 3.30 0.99
N GLY A 452 -6.54 2.23 0.56
CA GLY A 452 -7.94 1.97 0.87
C GLY A 452 -8.15 0.80 1.82
N GLU A 453 -9.33 0.75 2.41
CA GLU A 453 -9.76 -0.35 3.25
C GLU A 453 -10.83 -1.19 2.55
N THR A 454 -10.49 -2.42 2.18
CA THR A 454 -11.42 -3.40 1.60
C THR A 454 -11.22 -4.77 2.22
N TYR A 455 -12.23 -5.26 2.92
CA TYR A 455 -12.27 -6.66 3.35
C TYR A 455 -12.88 -7.51 2.23
N GLY A 456 -12.12 -8.42 1.66
CA GLY A 456 -12.56 -9.27 0.55
C GLY A 456 -11.49 -10.23 0.07
N ASP A 457 -11.81 -10.95 -0.98
CA ASP A 457 -10.82 -11.74 -1.70
C ASP A 457 -9.86 -10.85 -2.52
N VAL A 458 -8.83 -11.46 -3.04
CA VAL A 458 -7.79 -10.78 -3.81
C VAL A 458 -8.34 -10.10 -5.07
N GLU A 459 -9.39 -10.66 -5.67
CA GLU A 459 -10.04 -10.10 -6.87
C GLU A 459 -10.81 -8.82 -6.54
N LEU A 460 -11.60 -8.83 -5.47
CA LEU A 460 -12.33 -7.64 -5.00
C LEU A 460 -11.35 -6.52 -4.61
N ILE A 461 -10.34 -6.83 -3.80
CA ILE A 461 -9.32 -5.85 -3.38
C ILE A 461 -8.61 -5.27 -4.61
N GLY A 462 -8.15 -6.12 -5.53
CA GLY A 462 -7.45 -5.71 -6.76
C GLY A 462 -8.32 -4.89 -7.72
N SER A 463 -9.65 -5.01 -7.64
CA SER A 463 -10.56 -4.22 -8.47
C SER A 463 -10.48 -2.71 -8.18
N TYR A 464 -10.05 -2.32 -6.98
CA TYR A 464 -9.85 -0.92 -6.56
C TYR A 464 -8.44 -0.40 -6.84
N VAL A 465 -7.45 -1.30 -7.03
CA VAL A 465 -6.04 -0.92 -7.21
C VAL A 465 -5.78 -0.67 -8.69
N LYS A 466 -5.82 0.59 -9.09
CA LYS A 466 -5.59 1.05 -10.46
C LYS A 466 -4.93 2.43 -10.43
N SER A 467 -4.15 2.74 -11.45
CA SER A 467 -3.49 4.05 -11.58
C SER A 467 -4.46 5.23 -11.56
N GLY A 468 -5.67 5.01 -12.03
CA GLY A 468 -6.76 5.99 -12.08
C GLY A 468 -7.77 5.88 -10.94
N MET A 469 -7.52 5.03 -9.95
CA MET A 469 -8.36 4.89 -8.77
C MET A 469 -7.50 4.99 -7.50
N ILE A 470 -7.47 3.94 -6.68
CA ILE A 470 -6.68 3.91 -5.45
C ILE A 470 -5.33 3.26 -5.76
N ASP A 471 -4.23 3.83 -5.27
CA ASP A 471 -2.87 3.34 -5.54
C ASP A 471 -2.60 1.99 -4.85
N SER A 472 -3.23 1.76 -3.68
CA SER A 472 -3.04 0.57 -2.85
C SER A 472 -4.22 0.31 -1.91
N GLN A 473 -4.22 -0.87 -1.31
CA GLN A 473 -5.18 -1.30 -0.29
C GLN A 473 -4.42 -1.95 0.88
N PHE A 474 -5.06 -2.13 2.04
CA PHE A 474 -4.50 -3.02 3.06
C PHE A 474 -4.64 -4.47 2.61
N ASP A 475 -3.56 -5.25 2.70
CA ASP A 475 -3.58 -6.69 2.40
C ASP A 475 -4.11 -7.47 3.62
N PHE A 476 -5.42 -7.46 3.77
CA PHE A 476 -6.08 -8.22 4.83
C PHE A 476 -5.94 -9.74 4.66
N ASN A 477 -5.71 -10.23 3.43
CA ASN A 477 -5.49 -11.65 3.20
C ASN A 477 -4.15 -12.07 3.80
N LEU A 478 -3.10 -11.27 3.60
CA LEU A 478 -1.80 -11.50 4.24
C LEU A 478 -1.91 -11.45 5.77
N TYR A 479 -2.61 -10.43 6.31
CA TYR A 479 -2.80 -10.32 7.76
C TYR A 479 -3.53 -11.53 8.34
N HIS A 480 -4.67 -11.92 7.76
CA HIS A 480 -5.45 -13.04 8.28
C HIS A 480 -4.71 -14.37 8.17
N ASN A 481 -4.05 -14.64 7.05
CA ASN A 481 -3.29 -15.85 6.84
C ASN A 481 -2.06 -15.91 7.76
N SER A 482 -1.34 -14.79 7.94
CA SER A 482 -0.21 -14.72 8.88
C SER A 482 -0.67 -14.94 10.32
N ARG A 483 -1.77 -14.28 10.74
CA ARG A 483 -2.40 -14.47 12.03
C ARG A 483 -2.74 -15.95 12.28
N ASP A 484 -3.46 -16.55 11.33
CA ASP A 484 -3.93 -17.92 11.48
C ASP A 484 -2.76 -18.93 11.55
N VAL A 485 -1.72 -18.74 10.73
CA VAL A 485 -0.55 -19.64 10.72
C VAL A 485 0.31 -19.50 11.98
N ILE A 486 0.47 -18.28 12.50
CA ILE A 486 1.27 -18.04 13.71
C ILE A 486 0.53 -18.52 14.95
N VAL A 487 -0.79 -18.29 15.04
CA VAL A 487 -1.59 -18.61 16.24
C VAL A 487 -2.04 -20.07 16.29
N ASP A 488 -2.42 -20.66 15.14
CA ASP A 488 -2.89 -22.04 15.03
C ASP A 488 -1.80 -22.94 14.44
N GLU A 489 -1.14 -23.70 15.30
CA GLU A 489 -0.04 -24.60 14.93
C GLU A 489 -0.44 -25.72 13.95
N SER A 490 -1.72 -25.93 13.66
CA SER A 490 -2.18 -26.87 12.63
C SER A 490 -2.14 -26.29 11.21
N ARG A 491 -1.93 -24.98 11.07
CA ARG A 491 -1.85 -24.29 9.79
C ARG A 491 -0.44 -24.37 9.21
N SER A 492 -0.34 -24.31 7.89
CA SER A 492 0.91 -24.45 7.13
C SER A 492 1.50 -23.09 6.76
N MET A 493 2.83 -22.95 6.85
CA MET A 493 3.56 -21.78 6.37
C MET A 493 3.43 -21.58 4.86
N ARG A 494 3.14 -22.66 4.10
CA ARG A 494 2.81 -22.57 2.66
C ARG A 494 1.67 -21.60 2.38
N THR A 495 0.73 -21.46 3.31
CA THR A 495 -0.39 -20.52 3.16
C THR A 495 0.09 -19.08 3.04
N ILE A 496 1.07 -18.66 3.85
CA ILE A 496 1.62 -17.29 3.78
C ILE A 496 2.39 -17.11 2.47
N ALA A 497 3.24 -18.07 2.10
CA ALA A 497 4.01 -18.00 0.85
C ALA A 497 3.10 -17.89 -0.38
N SER A 498 2.03 -18.71 -0.46
CA SER A 498 1.07 -18.62 -1.56
C SER A 498 0.28 -17.30 -1.57
N THR A 499 -0.01 -16.73 -0.39
CA THR A 499 -0.67 -15.41 -0.31
C THR A 499 0.20 -14.32 -0.92
N ILE A 500 1.52 -14.32 -0.68
CA ILE A 500 2.41 -13.35 -1.31
C ILE A 500 2.42 -13.51 -2.84
N GLU A 501 2.47 -14.75 -3.35
CA GLU A 501 2.42 -15.01 -4.79
C GLU A 501 1.10 -14.55 -5.42
N GLU A 502 -0.02 -14.76 -4.73
CA GLU A 502 -1.34 -14.27 -5.14
C GLU A 502 -1.41 -12.74 -5.14
N SER A 503 -0.86 -12.08 -4.11
CA SER A 503 -0.79 -10.62 -3.99
C SER A 503 0.05 -10.03 -5.12
N GLU A 504 1.24 -10.58 -5.40
CA GLU A 504 2.07 -10.12 -6.52
C GLU A 504 1.39 -10.35 -7.89
N ALA A 505 0.67 -11.44 -8.05
CA ALA A 505 -0.04 -11.72 -9.30
C ALA A 505 -1.22 -10.75 -9.53
N ALA A 506 -1.89 -10.32 -8.46
CA ALA A 506 -3.06 -9.45 -8.53
C ALA A 506 -2.70 -7.95 -8.52
N TYR A 507 -1.67 -7.56 -7.77
CA TYR A 507 -1.34 -6.15 -7.50
C TYR A 507 -0.03 -5.70 -8.16
N GLY A 508 0.75 -6.63 -8.75
CA GLY A 508 2.11 -6.40 -9.27
C GLY A 508 3.19 -6.69 -8.23
N SER A 509 4.43 -6.96 -8.69
CA SER A 509 5.52 -7.36 -7.79
C SER A 509 6.03 -6.20 -6.90
N HIS A 510 5.82 -4.97 -7.34
CA HIS A 510 6.23 -3.75 -6.62
C HIS A 510 5.03 -2.95 -6.12
N HIS A 511 3.98 -3.64 -5.69
CA HIS A 511 2.80 -3.02 -5.10
C HIS A 511 3.13 -2.30 -3.78
N THR A 512 2.31 -1.30 -3.43
CA THR A 512 2.40 -0.57 -2.16
C THR A 512 1.30 -0.95 -1.18
N MET A 513 0.83 -2.21 -1.25
CA MET A 513 -0.21 -2.71 -0.35
C MET A 513 0.24 -2.61 1.10
N GLY A 514 -0.66 -2.18 1.99
CA GLY A 514 -0.38 -2.01 3.41
C GLY A 514 -0.41 -3.34 4.16
N ASN A 515 0.72 -3.75 4.69
CA ASN A 515 0.87 -4.97 5.50
C ASN A 515 0.79 -4.60 6.99
N ILE A 516 -0.31 -4.94 7.67
CA ILE A 516 -0.63 -4.45 9.02
C ILE A 516 -0.18 -5.39 10.14
N THR A 517 0.16 -4.84 11.30
CA THR A 517 0.22 -5.60 12.57
C THR A 517 -1.17 -5.83 13.16
N GLY A 518 -2.08 -4.94 12.90
CA GLY A 518 -3.46 -4.85 13.36
C GLY A 518 -4.02 -3.47 13.03
N ASN A 519 -5.22 -3.17 13.50
CA ASN A 519 -5.83 -1.85 13.43
C ASN A 519 -6.86 -1.66 14.56
N HIS A 520 -7.50 -0.50 14.59
CA HIS A 520 -8.52 -0.15 15.59
C HIS A 520 -9.83 -0.99 15.52
N ASP A 521 -9.97 -1.89 14.53
CA ASP A 521 -11.13 -2.77 14.33
C ASP A 521 -10.81 -4.27 14.51
N LYS A 522 -9.62 -4.58 15.04
CA LYS A 522 -9.16 -5.96 15.23
C LYS A 522 -8.70 -6.18 16.68
N PRO A 523 -8.89 -7.38 17.24
CA PRO A 523 -8.21 -7.73 18.48
C PRO A 523 -6.71 -7.52 18.35
N ARG A 524 -6.07 -7.13 19.44
CA ARG A 524 -4.61 -7.00 19.47
C ARG A 524 -3.95 -8.35 19.17
N PHE A 525 -3.06 -8.36 18.19
CA PHE A 525 -2.42 -9.60 17.73
C PHE A 525 -1.70 -10.34 18.86
N ILE A 526 -1.03 -9.61 19.76
CA ILE A 526 -0.32 -10.21 20.88
C ILE A 526 -1.23 -11.00 21.83
N SER A 527 -2.49 -10.56 22.00
CA SER A 527 -3.48 -11.29 22.83
C SER A 527 -3.95 -12.58 22.16
N LEU A 528 -4.04 -12.60 20.83
CA LEU A 528 -4.31 -13.81 20.05
C LEU A 528 -3.12 -14.78 20.11
N ALA A 529 -1.91 -14.28 19.87
CA ALA A 529 -0.70 -15.09 19.86
C ALA A 529 -0.36 -15.68 21.23
N GLY A 530 -0.55 -14.92 22.30
CA GLY A 530 -0.37 -15.37 23.69
C GLY A 530 -1.52 -16.21 24.24
N GLY A 531 -2.65 -16.26 23.53
CA GLY A 531 -3.78 -17.15 23.84
C GLY A 531 -4.77 -16.64 24.89
N ASP A 532 -4.68 -15.37 25.33
CA ASP A 532 -5.73 -14.78 26.18
C ASP A 532 -6.98 -14.45 25.37
N MET A 533 -6.84 -14.12 24.08
CA MET A 533 -7.93 -14.08 23.11
C MET A 533 -7.93 -15.31 22.22
N SER A 534 -9.12 -15.88 22.02
CA SER A 534 -9.29 -16.99 21.07
C SER A 534 -9.38 -16.47 19.64
N LEU A 535 -8.65 -17.12 18.71
CA LEU A 535 -8.80 -16.91 17.28
C LEU A 535 -10.25 -17.14 16.79
N TRP A 536 -10.98 -18.01 17.48
CA TRP A 536 -12.36 -18.42 17.18
C TRP A 536 -13.38 -17.79 18.12
N CYS A 537 -13.04 -16.64 18.75
CA CYS A 537 -13.99 -15.93 19.60
C CYS A 537 -15.22 -15.51 18.78
N PRO A 538 -16.43 -15.91 19.16
CA PRO A 538 -17.63 -15.60 18.38
C PRO A 538 -18.04 -14.12 18.46
N ASP A 539 -17.62 -13.41 19.52
CA ASP A 539 -17.85 -11.98 19.70
C ASP A 539 -16.65 -11.37 20.44
N ASP A 540 -15.63 -11.01 19.65
CA ASP A 540 -14.38 -10.47 20.16
C ASP A 540 -14.51 -9.03 20.69
N LYS A 541 -15.57 -8.30 20.32
CA LYS A 541 -15.93 -7.01 20.92
C LYS A 541 -16.49 -7.18 22.32
N ALA A 542 -17.39 -8.16 22.52
CA ALA A 542 -17.99 -8.42 23.83
C ALA A 542 -16.95 -8.82 24.90
N GLU A 543 -15.89 -9.52 24.51
CA GLU A 543 -14.81 -9.91 25.46
C GLU A 543 -14.23 -8.69 26.19
N GLY A 544 -13.87 -7.63 25.48
CA GLY A 544 -13.28 -6.41 26.04
C GLY A 544 -14.24 -5.57 26.90
N TRP A 545 -15.54 -5.85 26.80
CA TRP A 545 -16.53 -5.26 27.70
C TRP A 545 -16.65 -6.00 29.03
N HIS A 546 -16.39 -7.31 29.05
CA HIS A 546 -16.69 -8.17 30.18
C HIS A 546 -15.46 -8.50 31.03
N ARG A 547 -14.27 -8.35 30.50
CA ARG A 547 -13.02 -8.59 31.20
C ARG A 547 -11.88 -7.72 30.65
N GLU A 548 -10.85 -7.56 31.43
CA GLU A 548 -9.56 -7.06 30.95
C GLU A 548 -8.87 -8.18 30.17
N VAL A 549 -8.49 -7.88 28.92
CA VAL A 549 -7.80 -8.82 28.04
C VAL A 549 -6.29 -8.54 28.07
N GLY A 550 -5.54 -9.54 28.50
CA GLY A 550 -4.09 -9.50 28.59
C GLY A 550 -3.41 -10.18 27.39
N VAL A 551 -2.15 -10.59 27.60
CA VAL A 551 -1.39 -11.36 26.62
C VAL A 551 -1.66 -12.87 26.79
N GLY A 552 -1.81 -13.35 28.01
CA GLY A 552 -1.81 -14.78 28.35
C GLY A 552 -0.36 -15.30 28.52
N ASP A 553 0.12 -16.15 27.62
CA ASP A 553 1.52 -16.56 27.59
C ASP A 553 2.40 -15.46 26.97
N MET A 554 3.22 -14.82 27.82
CA MET A 554 4.07 -13.69 27.43
C MET A 554 5.12 -14.07 26.38
N ASP A 555 5.75 -15.24 26.53
CA ASP A 555 6.79 -15.69 25.60
C ASP A 555 6.20 -15.97 24.21
N LYS A 556 5.07 -16.69 24.16
CA LYS A 556 4.33 -16.95 22.90
C LYS A 556 3.80 -15.67 22.26
N GLY A 557 3.18 -14.80 23.07
CA GLY A 557 2.59 -13.55 22.59
C GLY A 557 3.61 -12.65 21.91
N HIS A 558 4.73 -12.42 22.57
CA HIS A 558 5.81 -11.60 22.03
C HIS A 558 6.53 -12.27 20.85
N ALA A 559 6.81 -13.58 20.92
CA ALA A 559 7.39 -14.28 19.78
C ALA A 559 6.50 -14.24 18.54
N GLY A 560 5.19 -14.43 18.71
CA GLY A 560 4.22 -14.34 17.62
C GLY A 560 4.14 -12.95 17.01
N LEU A 561 4.11 -11.90 17.83
CA LEU A 561 4.09 -10.51 17.35
C LEU A 561 5.37 -10.15 16.60
N GLN A 562 6.53 -10.62 17.05
CA GLN A 562 7.80 -10.44 16.37
C GLN A 562 7.84 -11.16 15.01
N LEU A 563 7.30 -12.38 14.92
CA LEU A 563 7.15 -13.10 13.65
C LEU A 563 6.28 -12.34 12.66
N LEU A 564 5.13 -11.82 13.10
CA LEU A 564 4.28 -10.99 12.24
C LEU A 564 5.02 -9.76 11.73
N LYS A 565 5.72 -9.04 12.63
CA LYS A 565 6.52 -7.86 12.23
C LYS A 565 7.66 -8.23 11.28
N ALA A 566 8.36 -9.34 11.50
CA ALA A 566 9.40 -9.83 10.59
C ALA A 566 8.82 -10.13 9.20
N ILE A 567 7.64 -10.73 9.11
CA ILE A 567 6.95 -10.98 7.84
C ILE A 567 6.64 -9.65 7.15
N ILE A 568 5.87 -8.76 7.79
CA ILE A 568 5.38 -7.55 7.12
C ILE A 568 6.47 -6.55 6.76
N THR A 569 7.62 -6.56 7.44
CA THR A 569 8.74 -5.67 7.13
C THR A 569 9.65 -6.19 6.03
N THR A 570 9.57 -7.47 5.67
CA THR A 570 10.50 -8.09 4.72
C THR A 570 9.86 -8.54 3.40
N VAL A 571 8.56 -8.80 3.38
CA VAL A 571 7.82 -9.11 2.13
C VAL A 571 7.56 -7.86 1.28
N PRO A 572 7.16 -8.00 -0.01
CA PRO A 572 6.65 -6.88 -0.82
C PRO A 572 5.49 -6.15 -0.15
N GLY A 573 5.35 -4.86 -0.43
CA GLY A 573 4.35 -3.99 0.18
C GLY A 573 4.94 -3.06 1.25
N VAL A 574 4.08 -2.35 1.97
CA VAL A 574 4.44 -1.29 2.92
C VAL A 574 3.99 -1.72 4.33
N PRO A 575 4.90 -1.91 5.28
CA PRO A 575 4.54 -2.27 6.65
C PRO A 575 3.77 -1.14 7.33
N CYS A 576 2.75 -1.49 8.10
CA CYS A 576 1.92 -0.58 8.87
C CYS A 576 1.82 -1.06 10.32
N ILE A 577 2.33 -0.27 11.24
CA ILE A 577 2.31 -0.53 12.68
C ILE A 577 1.12 0.21 13.30
N TYR A 578 0.23 -0.48 13.99
CA TYR A 578 -0.83 0.15 14.76
C TYR A 578 -0.29 0.61 16.11
N GLN A 579 -0.65 1.82 16.57
CA GLN A 579 -0.20 2.40 17.85
C GLN A 579 -0.26 1.37 18.99
N GLY A 580 0.86 1.19 19.68
CA GLY A 580 1.00 0.26 20.80
C GLY A 580 1.48 -1.14 20.39
N ASP A 581 1.37 -1.55 19.12
CA ASP A 581 1.90 -2.84 18.66
C ASP A 581 3.42 -2.85 18.61
N GLU A 582 4.07 -1.69 18.54
CA GLU A 582 5.53 -1.58 18.58
C GLU A 582 6.15 -2.11 19.88
N PHE A 583 5.39 -2.09 20.98
CA PHE A 583 5.83 -2.65 22.26
C PHE A 583 4.88 -3.72 22.82
N GLY A 584 3.80 -4.08 22.08
CA GLY A 584 2.92 -5.19 22.41
C GLY A 584 1.84 -4.85 23.44
N VAL A 585 0.99 -3.87 23.13
CA VAL A 585 -0.23 -3.58 23.92
C VAL A 585 -1.25 -4.70 23.69
N PRO A 586 -1.78 -5.34 24.75
CA PRO A 586 -2.85 -6.32 24.64
C PRO A 586 -4.24 -5.67 24.50
N GLY A 587 -5.24 -6.45 24.14
CA GLY A 587 -6.64 -6.04 24.09
C GLY A 587 -7.52 -6.93 23.22
N ALA A 588 -8.82 -6.94 23.51
CA ALA A 588 -9.85 -7.47 22.62
C ALA A 588 -10.08 -6.53 21.43
N ASN A 589 -11.19 -6.69 20.72
CA ASN A 589 -11.58 -5.76 19.66
C ASN A 589 -12.19 -4.45 20.23
N ASP A 590 -12.62 -3.55 19.36
CA ASP A 590 -13.26 -2.27 19.67
C ASP A 590 -14.32 -2.40 20.79
N PRO A 591 -14.23 -1.61 21.88
CA PRO A 591 -13.30 -0.49 22.11
C PRO A 591 -12.03 -0.84 22.90
N ASP A 592 -11.79 -2.10 23.23
CA ASP A 592 -10.71 -2.52 24.12
C ASP A 592 -9.31 -2.36 23.52
N ASN A 593 -9.18 -2.46 22.18
CA ASN A 593 -7.95 -2.23 21.46
C ASN A 593 -7.60 -0.74 21.26
N ARG A 594 -8.40 0.18 21.83
CA ARG A 594 -8.32 1.64 21.63
C ARG A 594 -7.98 2.40 22.91
N ASP A 595 -7.22 1.80 23.80
CA ASP A 595 -6.73 2.47 25.00
C ASP A 595 -5.78 3.62 24.65
N MET A 596 -5.69 4.59 25.59
CA MET A 596 -4.76 5.72 25.46
C MET A 596 -3.32 5.21 25.37
N MET A 597 -2.59 5.74 24.38
CA MET A 597 -1.18 5.40 24.15
C MET A 597 -0.32 5.80 25.33
N ARG A 598 0.73 5.03 25.61
CA ARG A 598 1.77 5.38 26.58
C ARG A 598 3.15 5.30 25.93
N PHE A 599 4.04 6.18 26.37
CA PHE A 599 5.37 6.36 25.75
C PHE A 599 6.51 5.98 26.71
N ASP A 600 6.19 5.51 27.89
CA ASP A 600 7.13 5.08 28.94
C ASP A 600 6.55 3.96 29.82
N GLY A 601 7.29 3.58 30.87
CA GLY A 601 6.83 2.55 31.82
C GLY A 601 6.76 1.14 31.24
N TYR A 602 7.56 0.83 30.23
CA TYR A 602 7.63 -0.48 29.60
C TYR A 602 8.27 -1.51 30.55
N ASN A 603 7.66 -2.69 30.62
CA ASN A 603 8.27 -3.83 31.29
C ASN A 603 9.39 -4.45 30.39
N ASP A 604 10.07 -5.48 30.92
CA ASP A 604 11.20 -6.11 30.21
C ASP A 604 10.80 -6.72 28.85
N TYR A 605 9.59 -7.30 28.73
CA TYR A 605 9.07 -7.82 27.48
C TYR A 605 8.80 -6.70 26.46
N GLN A 606 8.12 -5.67 26.90
CA GLN A 606 7.78 -4.51 26.08
C GLN A 606 9.03 -3.74 25.62
N THR A 607 10.03 -3.61 26.49
CA THR A 607 11.31 -2.99 26.16
C THR A 607 12.05 -3.78 25.06
N ARG A 608 12.08 -5.11 25.14
CA ARG A 608 12.65 -5.95 24.11
C ARG A 608 11.86 -5.90 22.81
N GLU A 609 10.53 -5.94 22.91
CA GLU A 609 9.62 -5.84 21.76
C GLU A 609 9.83 -4.54 20.98
N TYR A 610 9.87 -3.40 21.69
CA TYR A 610 10.14 -2.10 21.09
C TYR A 610 11.51 -2.06 20.40
N ALA A 611 12.54 -2.56 21.05
CA ALA A 611 13.89 -2.61 20.48
C ALA A 611 13.95 -3.47 19.20
N GLN A 612 13.23 -4.61 19.17
CA GLN A 612 13.18 -5.46 17.98
C GLN A 612 12.35 -4.85 16.85
N THR A 613 11.25 -4.17 17.16
CA THR A 613 10.49 -3.41 16.17
C THR A 613 11.37 -2.36 15.48
N LYS A 614 12.13 -1.61 16.28
CA LYS A 614 13.14 -0.66 15.73
C LYS A 614 14.14 -1.34 14.82
N ALA A 615 14.69 -2.47 15.24
CA ALA A 615 15.70 -3.20 14.47
C ALA A 615 15.16 -3.69 13.12
N LEU A 616 13.95 -4.24 13.09
CA LEU A 616 13.28 -4.68 11.85
C LEU A 616 13.01 -3.51 10.89
N ILE A 617 12.50 -2.39 11.41
CA ILE A 617 12.23 -1.21 10.60
C ILE A 617 13.54 -0.59 10.09
N ALA A 618 14.56 -0.51 10.94
CA ALA A 618 15.89 0.00 10.56
C ALA A 618 16.52 -0.85 9.45
N GLU A 619 16.42 -2.17 9.53
CA GLU A 619 16.92 -3.09 8.51
C GLU A 619 16.19 -2.88 7.18
N ARG A 620 14.84 -2.81 7.19
CA ARG A 620 14.09 -2.51 5.97
C ARG A 620 14.52 -1.21 5.33
N ARG A 621 14.68 -0.15 6.12
CA ARG A 621 15.06 1.18 5.62
C ARG A 621 16.52 1.27 5.14
N ALA A 622 17.38 0.38 5.58
CA ALA A 622 18.77 0.29 5.13
C ALA A 622 18.94 -0.58 3.88
N SER A 623 17.95 -1.43 3.54
CA SER A 623 18.04 -2.45 2.51
C SER A 623 17.25 -2.09 1.27
N MET A 624 17.91 -1.72 0.16
CA MET A 624 17.26 -1.59 -1.15
C MET A 624 16.56 -2.89 -1.59
N PRO A 625 17.14 -4.09 -1.39
CA PRO A 625 16.44 -5.34 -1.62
C PRO A 625 15.11 -5.46 -0.89
N LEU A 626 14.99 -5.06 0.38
CA LEU A 626 13.72 -5.14 1.12
C LEU A 626 12.70 -4.11 0.66
N MET A 627 13.11 -2.93 0.17
CA MET A 627 12.21 -1.89 -0.33
C MET A 627 11.81 -2.12 -1.79
N TYR A 628 12.77 -2.35 -2.68
CA TYR A 628 12.60 -2.38 -4.15
C TYR A 628 12.97 -3.73 -4.78
N GLY A 629 13.45 -4.70 -4.01
CA GLY A 629 13.93 -5.98 -4.55
C GLY A 629 12.81 -6.88 -5.04
N ASP A 630 13.14 -7.69 -6.04
CA ASP A 630 12.29 -8.73 -6.59
C ASP A 630 12.20 -9.89 -5.60
N TYR A 631 11.01 -10.45 -5.41
CA TYR A 631 10.73 -11.49 -4.42
C TYR A 631 10.74 -12.89 -5.05
N ARG A 632 11.31 -13.86 -4.32
CA ARG A 632 11.23 -15.29 -4.67
C ARG A 632 11.26 -16.18 -3.44
N THR A 633 10.30 -17.10 -3.31
CA THR A 633 10.38 -18.23 -2.36
C THR A 633 11.46 -19.20 -2.82
N LEU A 634 12.41 -19.53 -1.93
CA LEU A 634 13.45 -20.53 -2.15
C LEU A 634 13.15 -21.87 -1.46
N TYR A 635 12.48 -21.81 -0.33
CA TYR A 635 12.06 -22.99 0.43
C TYR A 635 10.79 -22.67 1.23
N VAL A 636 9.86 -23.59 1.24
CA VAL A 636 8.70 -23.54 2.15
C VAL A 636 8.16 -24.92 2.45
N ASP A 637 7.86 -25.17 3.72
CA ASP A 637 7.10 -26.33 4.18
C ASP A 637 6.00 -25.92 5.17
N ASP A 638 5.55 -26.82 6.04
CA ASP A 638 4.48 -26.51 6.99
C ASP A 638 4.95 -25.63 8.15
N GLU A 639 6.25 -25.55 8.41
CA GLU A 639 6.86 -24.94 9.59
C GLU A 639 7.68 -23.70 9.28
N ALA A 640 8.45 -23.75 8.19
CA ALA A 640 9.42 -22.72 7.85
C ALA A 640 9.32 -22.27 6.40
N TRP A 641 9.79 -21.07 6.18
CA TRP A 641 9.81 -20.40 4.90
C TRP A 641 11.11 -19.62 4.75
N VAL A 642 11.76 -19.77 3.61
CA VAL A 642 12.96 -19.01 3.24
C VAL A 642 12.75 -18.39 1.87
N PHE A 643 12.92 -17.08 1.79
CA PHE A 643 12.75 -16.33 0.55
C PHE A 643 13.87 -15.33 0.33
N LEU A 644 14.02 -14.91 -0.91
CA LEU A 644 15.01 -13.96 -1.40
C LEU A 644 14.33 -12.65 -1.80
N ARG A 645 14.97 -11.54 -1.47
CA ARG A 645 14.74 -10.22 -2.07
C ARG A 645 16.01 -9.80 -2.77
N HIS A 646 15.95 -9.49 -4.08
CA HIS A 646 17.15 -9.21 -4.88
C HIS A 646 16.99 -7.89 -5.64
N TYR A 647 18.02 -7.05 -5.62
CA TYR A 647 18.05 -5.74 -6.25
C TYR A 647 19.47 -5.37 -6.66
N MET A 648 19.73 -5.13 -7.96
CA MET A 648 21.01 -4.61 -8.48
C MET A 648 22.23 -5.41 -8.00
N GLY A 649 22.12 -6.75 -8.00
CA GLY A 649 23.20 -7.64 -7.58
C GLY A 649 23.37 -7.82 -6.07
N GLU A 650 22.68 -6.99 -5.27
CA GLU A 650 22.57 -7.17 -3.81
C GLU A 650 21.32 -7.96 -3.47
N TRP A 651 21.36 -8.69 -2.34
CA TRP A 651 20.19 -9.44 -1.91
C TRP A 651 20.11 -9.58 -0.39
N THR A 652 18.88 -9.75 0.07
CA THR A 652 18.54 -10.10 1.45
C THR A 652 17.78 -11.43 1.44
N LEU A 653 18.26 -12.39 2.23
CA LEU A 653 17.62 -13.67 2.46
C LEU A 653 16.90 -13.64 3.81
N VAL A 654 15.65 -14.06 3.83
CA VAL A 654 14.81 -14.05 5.04
C VAL A 654 14.34 -15.47 5.32
N GLY A 655 14.58 -15.94 6.55
CA GLY A 655 14.05 -17.20 7.06
C GLY A 655 13.08 -16.96 8.20
N ILE A 656 11.90 -17.59 8.14
CA ILE A 656 10.85 -17.54 9.16
C ILE A 656 10.51 -18.95 9.61
N ASN A 657 10.36 -19.18 10.92
CA ASN A 657 9.94 -20.45 11.49
C ASN A 657 8.88 -20.20 12.58
N VAL A 658 7.70 -20.78 12.38
CA VAL A 658 6.54 -20.58 13.27
C VAL A 658 6.33 -21.78 14.22
N ARG A 659 7.35 -22.63 14.40
CA ARG A 659 7.28 -23.84 15.26
C ARG A 659 8.37 -23.90 16.31
N GLY A 660 8.16 -24.76 17.31
CA GLY A 660 8.97 -24.86 18.52
C GLY A 660 10.32 -25.55 18.39
N GLU A 661 10.71 -25.99 17.20
CA GLU A 661 12.03 -26.58 16.94
C GLU A 661 12.80 -25.75 15.92
N ALA A 662 14.10 -25.53 16.17
CA ALA A 662 14.96 -24.84 15.21
C ALA A 662 15.08 -25.67 13.91
N LYS A 663 15.09 -25.01 12.76
CA LYS A 663 15.15 -25.67 11.47
C LYS A 663 16.32 -25.16 10.64
N SER A 664 17.15 -26.11 10.18
CA SER A 664 18.22 -25.81 9.22
C SER A 664 17.82 -26.32 7.85
N VAL A 665 17.89 -25.43 6.86
CA VAL A 665 17.55 -25.73 5.46
C VAL A 665 18.68 -25.32 4.55
N GLU A 666 18.89 -26.06 3.48
CA GLU A 666 19.75 -25.64 2.37
C GLU A 666 18.90 -25.09 1.25
N VAL A 667 19.28 -23.93 0.74
CA VAL A 667 18.61 -23.26 -0.39
C VAL A 667 19.61 -23.00 -1.50
N GLU A 668 19.11 -22.99 -2.75
CA GLU A 668 19.88 -22.65 -3.94
C GLU A 668 19.47 -21.25 -4.40
N LEU A 669 20.47 -20.37 -4.56
CA LEU A 669 20.26 -19.05 -5.11
C LEU A 669 20.05 -19.11 -6.63
N PRO A 670 19.30 -18.18 -7.23
CA PRO A 670 19.28 -17.99 -8.68
C PRO A 670 20.71 -17.83 -9.23
N SER A 671 20.96 -18.29 -10.47
CA SER A 671 22.28 -18.31 -11.07
C SER A 671 23.01 -16.95 -11.11
N PHE A 672 22.26 -15.87 -11.11
CA PHE A 672 22.77 -14.50 -11.09
C PHE A 672 23.00 -13.95 -9.67
N ALA A 673 22.49 -14.61 -8.62
CA ALA A 673 22.71 -14.22 -7.24
C ALA A 673 23.87 -15.04 -6.65
N GLN A 674 25.00 -14.39 -6.44
CA GLN A 674 26.21 -15.07 -5.95
C GLN A 674 26.26 -15.05 -4.43
N CYS A 675 26.68 -16.16 -3.86
CA CYS A 675 27.04 -16.23 -2.45
C CYS A 675 28.33 -15.43 -2.20
N GLY A 676 28.30 -14.57 -1.18
CA GLY A 676 29.42 -13.70 -0.79
C GLY A 676 29.73 -13.79 0.71
N ASN A 677 30.20 -12.69 1.27
CA ASN A 677 30.25 -12.54 2.71
C ASN A 677 28.84 -12.35 3.24
N LEU A 678 28.38 -13.26 4.11
CA LEU A 678 27.05 -13.18 4.70
C LEU A 678 27.10 -12.41 6.02
N GLU A 679 26.15 -11.49 6.20
CA GLU A 679 25.92 -10.79 7.45
C GLU A 679 24.52 -11.12 7.97
N VAL A 680 24.44 -11.65 9.20
CA VAL A 680 23.14 -11.77 9.90
C VAL A 680 22.79 -10.39 10.47
N ALA A 681 21.92 -9.68 9.80
CA ALA A 681 21.57 -8.30 10.12
C ALA A 681 20.63 -8.22 11.33
N VAL A 682 19.51 -8.95 11.30
CA VAL A 682 18.54 -9.03 12.40
C VAL A 682 18.07 -10.47 12.53
N ALA A 683 18.05 -11.00 13.75
CA ALA A 683 17.63 -12.37 13.96
C ALA A 683 17.19 -12.65 15.41
N THR A 684 16.44 -13.72 15.59
CA THR A 684 16.25 -14.36 16.88
C THR A 684 17.53 -15.11 17.30
N GLU A 685 17.78 -15.24 18.60
CA GLU A 685 18.95 -15.92 19.13
C GLU A 685 19.08 -17.37 18.63
N GLY A 686 20.25 -17.76 18.20
CA GLY A 686 20.55 -19.08 17.63
C GLY A 686 20.41 -19.16 16.11
N ALA A 687 20.11 -18.07 15.43
CA ALA A 687 20.12 -18.00 13.97
C ALA A 687 21.55 -18.12 13.41
N ALA A 688 21.67 -18.72 12.22
CA ALA A 688 22.95 -18.80 11.50
C ALA A 688 22.70 -18.89 9.98
N ALA A 689 23.67 -18.42 9.21
CA ALA A 689 23.71 -18.61 7.76
C ALA A 689 25.16 -18.87 7.32
N GLU A 690 25.34 -19.82 6.41
CA GLU A 690 26.63 -20.19 5.88
C GLU A 690 26.59 -20.46 4.38
N CYS A 691 27.55 -19.91 3.66
CA CYS A 691 27.72 -20.18 2.24
C CYS A 691 28.41 -21.55 2.04
N LEU A 692 27.71 -22.46 1.37
CA LEU A 692 28.23 -23.82 1.09
C LEU A 692 29.00 -23.90 -0.25
N GLY A 693 29.06 -22.82 -1.02
CA GLY A 693 29.60 -22.79 -2.38
C GLY A 693 28.58 -23.17 -3.44
N GLU A 694 28.92 -22.93 -4.71
CA GLU A 694 28.08 -23.24 -5.87
C GLU A 694 26.65 -22.64 -5.79
N GLY A 695 26.51 -21.45 -5.20
CA GLY A 695 25.21 -20.78 -5.05
C GLY A 695 24.30 -21.35 -3.96
N ARG A 696 24.80 -22.27 -3.11
CA ARG A 696 24.02 -22.84 -2.00
C ARG A 696 24.32 -22.16 -0.67
N ILE A 697 23.28 -21.95 0.11
CA ILE A 697 23.35 -21.40 1.46
C ILE A 697 22.64 -22.36 2.43
N SER A 698 23.28 -22.62 3.56
CA SER A 698 22.63 -23.23 4.73
C SER A 698 22.10 -22.13 5.64
N VAL A 699 20.83 -22.19 6.00
CA VAL A 699 20.18 -21.24 6.90
C VAL A 699 19.58 -21.98 8.08
N THR A 700 19.95 -21.58 9.30
CA THR A 700 19.33 -22.06 10.54
C THR A 700 18.38 -21.01 11.07
N VAL A 701 17.08 -21.35 11.09
CA VAL A 701 16.01 -20.49 11.61
C VAL A 701 15.61 -21.01 12.99
N PRO A 702 15.73 -20.20 14.05
CA PRO A 702 15.39 -20.61 15.42
C PRO A 702 13.94 -20.99 15.60
N ALA A 703 13.63 -21.69 16.67
CA ALA A 703 12.26 -21.97 17.09
C ALA A 703 11.48 -20.66 17.33
N TYR A 704 10.25 -20.58 16.80
CA TYR A 704 9.41 -19.38 16.84
C TYR A 704 10.20 -18.10 16.53
N GLY A 705 11.00 -18.15 15.48
CA GLY A 705 11.98 -17.11 15.20
C GLY A 705 12.18 -16.82 13.73
N TYR A 706 13.09 -15.88 13.47
CA TYR A 706 13.43 -15.43 12.13
C TYR A 706 14.92 -15.11 12.01
N VAL A 707 15.38 -15.02 10.77
CA VAL A 707 16.73 -14.57 10.40
C VAL A 707 16.67 -13.72 9.13
N ILE A 708 17.34 -12.59 9.16
CA ILE A 708 17.55 -11.71 8.00
C ILE A 708 19.03 -11.66 7.72
N VAL A 709 19.41 -12.05 6.51
CA VAL A 709 20.80 -12.19 6.08
C VAL A 709 21.04 -11.35 4.84
N ASN A 710 22.01 -10.46 4.89
CA ASN A 710 22.46 -9.66 3.77
C ASN A 710 23.75 -10.25 3.15
N LYS A 711 23.89 -9.99 1.84
CA LYS A 711 25.14 -10.29 1.11
C LYS A 711 26.14 -9.18 1.33
#